data_0362f91d0df40882e8aec34303993e3f
#
_entry.id   0362f91d0df40882e8aec34303993e3f
#
_cell.length_a   1.000
_cell.length_b   1.000
_cell.length_c   1.000
_cell.angle_alpha   90.00
_cell.angle_beta   90.00
_cell.angle_gamma   90.00
#
_symmetry.space_group_name_H-M   'P 1'
#
loop_
_entity.id
_entity.type
_entity.pdbx_description
1 polymer ?
#
loop_
_entity_poly.entity_id
_entity_poly.type
_entity_poly.pdbx_seq_one_letter_code
_entity_poly.pdbx_strand_id
1 'polypeptide(L)'
;MESVETQARPARASSQAQESSRDRGSASGELSPFVGRHIGPSDEEIAAMLQAVGFDDLDSFIDATVPKDIRAAQPLDLPAGKSEGEALAELRALAQQNKVVRNFIGAGYSDCVVPPVIQRNILENPGWYTAYTPYQAEIAQGRLEALLNFQTMVTDLTALDIANASLLDEATAAAEAMALCHAVVGGRNAFFVSENCHPQTIAVVQTRARPLGIEVVVGNAATFQPNEKIFGVLLQYPTTDGAIIDYAPFIEATHKAGALAIVAADILALTLLRPPGEMGADVAVGSTQRFGVPLGGGGPHAAYFATRDQYKRHMPGRLVGVSHDAAGRAAYRLALQTREQHIRRDKATSNICTAQVLLAVMASMYAVYHGPDGLRKIARRIHQLTCRLADRIEQLGYELAYDDFFDTIRIEVGKRASEEFRRKGLQRNCNLRVLGPSSIGISLDETSTPEDVEMLVAIFGENRAVLPGVAAACRESTIENRTSDFLTHPVFNTHRSETEMLRYMRQLESRDLSLCHSMIPLGSCTMKLNATAEMFPVSWPEFARIHPFAPNEQLAGYRAMCTQLERWLAEITGFAAVSLQPNAGSQGEYAGLLAIRAYHASRGETHRNVCIIPTSAHGTNPASAVMAGFRVVAVRCLEDGDIDLADLRAKADEHAKDLAALMVTYPSTHGVFETTIREICGIVHAHGGQVYMDGANMNAQVGLCRPGDIGADVCHLNLHKTFCIPHGGGGPGIGPIGVAKHLAEFLPGFPSLNPPQANQLTTPNSPGPVAAAPYGSASILTISWMYIRMMGTAGLTKATEVAILNANYIAKRLDPHFPVLFKGRHGLVAHECILDLRPCKSAGVEVEDVAKRLMDYGFHAPTVSWPVPGTIMIEPTESEPQHELDRFCDAMISIRAEIEAIRNGAADPKNNVLKNAPHTAEQVTADKWDHPYSREQAAYPATWTRVHKFWPAVARIDSVYGDRNLFCTCPPMEEIAE
;
A
#
# COMPACT_ATOMS: atom_id res chain seq x y z
N MET A 1 -6.57 -33.94 -41.33
CA MET A 1 -7.91 -34.21 -40.80
C MET A 1 -7.82 -35.56 -40.09
N GLU A 2 -7.45 -35.54 -38.86
CA GLU A 2 -7.56 -36.70 -37.95
C GLU A 2 -8.12 -36.18 -36.63
N SER A 3 -9.23 -36.75 -36.23
CA SER A 3 -10.04 -36.41 -35.07
C SER A 3 -9.34 -36.85 -33.78
N VAL A 4 -9.07 -35.92 -32.88
CA VAL A 4 -8.66 -36.21 -31.51
C VAL A 4 -9.91 -36.40 -30.66
N GLU A 5 -10.19 -37.64 -30.28
CA GLU A 5 -11.21 -38.03 -29.32
C GLU A 5 -10.81 -37.56 -27.91
N THR A 6 -11.65 -36.72 -27.33
CA THR A 6 -11.59 -36.30 -25.93
C THR A 6 -12.19 -37.42 -25.08
N GLN A 7 -11.34 -38.15 -24.33
CA GLN A 7 -11.81 -39.08 -23.30
C GLN A 7 -12.38 -38.34 -22.09
N ALA A 8 -13.66 -38.55 -21.83
CA ALA A 8 -14.36 -38.12 -20.64
C ALA A 8 -13.93 -38.96 -19.43
N ARG A 9 -13.60 -38.32 -18.32
CA ARG A 9 -13.37 -38.99 -17.02
C ARG A 9 -14.67 -39.57 -16.47
N PRO A 10 -14.66 -40.75 -15.88
CA PRO A 10 -15.86 -41.38 -15.31
C PRO A 10 -16.27 -40.76 -13.97
N ALA A 11 -17.58 -40.65 -13.75
CA ALA A 11 -18.21 -40.20 -12.52
C ALA A 11 -17.91 -41.16 -11.35
N ARG A 12 -17.55 -40.59 -10.19
CA ARG A 12 -17.30 -41.36 -8.95
C ARG A 12 -18.60 -41.92 -8.37
N ALA A 13 -18.59 -43.23 -8.09
CA ALA A 13 -19.60 -43.91 -7.29
C ALA A 13 -19.30 -43.74 -5.79
N SER A 14 -20.32 -43.41 -5.02
CA SER A 14 -20.27 -43.35 -3.55
C SER A 14 -20.12 -44.73 -2.93
N SER A 15 -19.10 -44.94 -2.09
CA SER A 15 -19.02 -46.06 -1.16
C SER A 15 -19.13 -45.54 0.26
N GLN A 16 -20.21 -45.97 0.95
CA GLN A 16 -20.36 -45.83 2.41
C GLN A 16 -19.31 -46.73 3.10
N ALA A 17 -18.52 -46.16 3.99
CA ALA A 17 -17.71 -46.92 4.95
C ALA A 17 -17.99 -46.40 6.36
N GLN A 18 -18.11 -47.39 7.26
CA GLN A 18 -18.65 -47.40 8.60
C GLN A 18 -17.92 -46.47 9.59
N GLU A 19 -18.74 -45.85 10.45
CA GLU A 19 -18.35 -45.16 11.67
C GLU A 19 -17.56 -46.02 12.66
N SER A 20 -16.46 -45.50 13.18
CA SER A 20 -15.94 -45.90 14.48
C SER A 20 -15.57 -44.64 15.27
N SER A 21 -16.28 -44.47 16.38
CA SER A 21 -16.26 -43.38 17.32
C SER A 21 -14.92 -43.20 18.03
N ARG A 22 -14.37 -41.98 18.02
CA ARG A 22 -13.75 -41.35 19.21
C ARG A 22 -14.08 -39.86 19.24
N ASP A 23 -14.98 -39.57 20.16
CA ASP A 23 -15.46 -38.24 20.52
C ASP A 23 -14.32 -37.44 21.15
N ARG A 24 -13.78 -36.46 20.40
CA ARG A 24 -13.18 -35.24 20.94
C ARG A 24 -13.79 -34.10 20.12
N GLY A 25 -14.46 -33.15 20.78
CA GLY A 25 -15.19 -32.10 20.16
C GLY A 25 -14.40 -31.31 19.07
N SER A 26 -14.47 -31.80 17.86
CA SER A 26 -14.05 -31.06 16.67
C SER A 26 -15.12 -30.06 16.39
N ALA A 27 -14.78 -28.78 16.38
CA ALA A 27 -15.60 -27.75 15.78
C ALA A 27 -15.57 -27.91 14.24
N SER A 28 -16.09 -29.05 13.75
CA SER A 28 -16.28 -29.30 12.31
C SER A 28 -17.54 -28.60 11.83
N GLY A 29 -17.48 -27.28 11.69
CA GLY A 29 -18.37 -26.60 10.78
C GLY A 29 -18.08 -27.12 9.37
N GLU A 30 -19.12 -27.42 8.60
CA GLU A 30 -18.99 -27.83 7.20
C GLU A 30 -18.20 -26.74 6.43
N LEU A 31 -17.13 -27.14 5.72
CA LEU A 31 -16.32 -26.23 4.91
C LEU A 31 -17.17 -25.66 3.78
N SER A 32 -17.07 -24.35 3.55
CA SER A 32 -17.77 -23.73 2.43
C SER A 32 -17.21 -24.23 1.09
N PRO A 33 -17.99 -24.21 0.02
CA PRO A 33 -17.52 -24.61 -1.31
C PRO A 33 -16.33 -23.79 -1.82
N PHE A 34 -16.14 -22.56 -1.31
CA PHE A 34 -15.02 -21.69 -1.70
C PHE A 34 -13.68 -22.16 -1.13
N VAL A 35 -13.67 -22.80 0.04
CA VAL A 35 -12.43 -23.27 0.67
C VAL A 35 -11.64 -24.18 -0.27
N GLY A 36 -12.30 -25.11 -0.94
CA GLY A 36 -11.66 -25.99 -1.92
C GLY A 36 -11.27 -25.33 -3.25
N ARG A 37 -11.59 -24.03 -3.43
CA ARG A 37 -11.12 -23.20 -4.55
C ARG A 37 -9.97 -22.29 -4.16
N HIS A 38 -9.88 -21.95 -2.89
CA HIS A 38 -8.82 -21.09 -2.35
C HIS A 38 -7.59 -21.91 -1.95
N ILE A 39 -7.78 -23.01 -1.20
CA ILE A 39 -6.68 -23.89 -0.77
C ILE A 39 -6.23 -24.72 -1.97
N GLY A 40 -4.94 -24.59 -2.33
CA GLY A 40 -4.37 -25.20 -3.52
C GLY A 40 -4.26 -26.73 -3.44
N PRO A 41 -3.66 -27.33 -2.37
CA PRO A 41 -3.54 -28.77 -2.26
C PRO A 41 -4.89 -29.47 -2.00
N SER A 42 -5.13 -30.58 -2.68
CA SER A 42 -6.24 -31.49 -2.38
C SER A 42 -6.00 -32.23 -1.07
N ASP A 43 -7.03 -32.90 -0.53
CA ASP A 43 -6.87 -33.71 0.70
C ASP A 43 -5.89 -34.88 0.49
N GLU A 44 -5.82 -35.44 -0.73
CA GLU A 44 -4.84 -36.47 -1.08
C GLU A 44 -3.42 -35.89 -1.13
N GLU A 45 -3.24 -34.71 -1.68
CA GLU A 45 -1.95 -34.02 -1.72
C GLU A 45 -1.50 -33.58 -0.31
N ILE A 46 -2.42 -33.10 0.53
CA ILE A 46 -2.15 -32.79 1.96
C ILE A 46 -1.64 -34.04 2.67
N ALA A 47 -2.30 -35.22 2.48
CA ALA A 47 -1.87 -36.47 3.08
C ALA A 47 -0.46 -36.89 2.57
N ALA A 48 -0.18 -36.76 1.29
CA ALA A 48 1.12 -37.05 0.72
C ALA A 48 2.23 -36.13 1.27
N MET A 49 1.95 -34.84 1.41
CA MET A 49 2.88 -33.86 1.99
C MET A 49 3.13 -34.14 3.47
N LEU A 50 2.10 -34.48 4.24
CA LEU A 50 2.23 -34.89 5.66
C LEU A 50 3.16 -36.11 5.81
N GLN A 51 2.98 -37.15 4.99
CA GLN A 51 3.89 -38.31 4.97
C GLN A 51 5.32 -37.90 4.64
N ALA A 52 5.53 -36.99 3.67
CA ALA A 52 6.87 -36.53 3.32
C ALA A 52 7.54 -35.75 4.46
N VAL A 53 6.76 -35.04 5.28
CA VAL A 53 7.25 -34.34 6.48
C VAL A 53 7.38 -35.25 7.68
N GLY A 54 6.70 -36.44 7.68
CA GLY A 54 6.82 -37.48 8.71
C GLY A 54 5.68 -37.49 9.70
N PHE A 55 4.47 -37.12 9.30
CA PHE A 55 3.25 -37.10 10.12
C PHE A 55 2.12 -37.88 9.42
N ASP A 56 1.21 -38.43 10.23
CA ASP A 56 0.08 -39.20 9.74
C ASP A 56 -1.14 -38.34 9.45
N ASP A 57 -1.31 -37.23 10.17
CA ASP A 57 -2.45 -36.32 10.06
C ASP A 57 -2.05 -34.85 10.37
N LEU A 58 -2.92 -33.92 9.97
CA LEU A 58 -2.71 -32.49 10.11
C LEU A 58 -2.70 -32.04 11.58
N ASP A 59 -3.54 -32.64 12.43
CA ASP A 59 -3.64 -32.30 13.86
C ASP A 59 -2.33 -32.62 14.59
N SER A 60 -1.78 -33.81 14.38
CA SER A 60 -0.49 -34.24 14.98
C SER A 60 0.68 -33.35 14.49
N PHE A 61 0.65 -32.98 13.23
CA PHE A 61 1.64 -32.06 12.65
C PHE A 61 1.56 -30.66 13.28
N ILE A 62 0.36 -30.08 13.38
CA ILE A 62 0.15 -28.76 14.00
C ILE A 62 0.47 -28.80 15.50
N ASP A 63 0.15 -29.88 16.20
CA ASP A 63 0.51 -30.06 17.62
C ASP A 63 2.02 -30.13 17.85
N ALA A 64 2.76 -30.65 16.89
CA ALA A 64 4.21 -30.63 16.92
C ALA A 64 4.82 -29.26 16.59
N THR A 65 4.19 -28.49 15.71
CA THR A 65 4.73 -27.23 15.18
C THR A 65 4.41 -26.04 16.07
N VAL A 66 3.14 -25.86 16.46
CA VAL A 66 2.67 -24.69 17.22
C VAL A 66 2.78 -24.97 18.73
N PRO A 67 3.45 -24.12 19.52
CA PRO A 67 3.57 -24.30 20.96
C PRO A 67 2.21 -24.39 21.66
N LYS A 68 2.05 -25.34 22.59
CA LYS A 68 0.76 -25.62 23.25
C LYS A 68 0.26 -24.43 24.10
N ASP A 69 1.16 -23.70 24.72
CA ASP A 69 0.85 -22.61 25.64
C ASP A 69 0.31 -21.36 24.97
N ILE A 70 0.50 -21.23 23.65
CA ILE A 70 -0.06 -20.12 22.86
C ILE A 70 -1.31 -20.51 22.06
N ARG A 71 -1.65 -21.82 22.00
CA ARG A 71 -2.82 -22.30 21.25
C ARG A 71 -4.10 -21.65 21.72
N ALA A 72 -4.94 -21.25 20.78
CA ALA A 72 -6.28 -20.75 21.08
C ALA A 72 -7.11 -21.85 21.79
N ALA A 73 -7.77 -21.47 22.89
CA ALA A 73 -8.56 -22.42 23.70
C ALA A 73 -9.90 -22.78 23.03
N GLN A 74 -10.41 -21.92 22.17
CA GLN A 74 -11.67 -22.08 21.45
C GLN A 74 -11.50 -21.73 19.98
N PRO A 75 -12.31 -22.32 19.08
CA PRO A 75 -12.40 -21.89 17.69
C PRO A 75 -12.83 -20.42 17.59
N LEU A 76 -12.52 -19.78 16.46
CA LEU A 76 -12.94 -18.42 16.19
C LEU A 76 -14.48 -18.28 16.17
N ASP A 77 -15.00 -17.26 16.84
CA ASP A 77 -16.44 -16.91 16.79
C ASP A 77 -16.73 -16.03 15.55
N LEU A 78 -16.65 -16.65 14.38
CA LEU A 78 -16.93 -16.02 13.11
C LEU A 78 -18.14 -16.71 12.43
N PRO A 79 -18.83 -16.00 11.51
CA PRO A 79 -19.88 -16.62 10.72
C PRO A 79 -19.37 -17.82 9.92
N ALA A 80 -20.22 -18.82 9.71
CA ALA A 80 -19.92 -19.95 8.81
C ALA A 80 -19.61 -19.47 7.40
N GLY A 81 -18.68 -20.12 6.72
CA GLY A 81 -18.27 -19.78 5.37
C GLY A 81 -19.41 -19.87 4.35
N LYS A 82 -19.36 -19.05 3.32
CA LYS A 82 -20.35 -18.99 2.24
C LYS A 82 -19.73 -19.27 0.87
N SER A 83 -20.57 -19.68 -0.06
CA SER A 83 -20.21 -19.70 -1.47
C SER A 83 -19.98 -18.28 -2.01
N GLU A 84 -19.24 -18.17 -3.13
CA GLU A 84 -18.99 -16.90 -3.79
C GLU A 84 -20.29 -16.12 -4.09
N GLY A 85 -21.30 -16.80 -4.65
CA GLY A 85 -22.58 -16.18 -4.96
C GLY A 85 -23.33 -15.66 -3.74
N GLU A 86 -23.36 -16.42 -2.64
CA GLU A 86 -24.01 -15.99 -1.39
C GLU A 86 -23.29 -14.82 -0.73
N ALA A 87 -21.95 -14.83 -0.70
CA ALA A 87 -21.16 -13.75 -0.14
C ALA A 87 -21.31 -12.46 -0.96
N LEU A 88 -21.27 -12.55 -2.30
CA LEU A 88 -21.53 -11.42 -3.19
C LEU A 88 -22.94 -10.85 -2.99
N ALA A 89 -23.96 -11.71 -2.85
CA ALA A 89 -25.33 -11.28 -2.60
C ALA A 89 -25.47 -10.55 -1.24
N GLU A 90 -24.82 -11.06 -0.20
CA GLU A 90 -24.81 -10.44 1.13
C GLU A 90 -24.11 -9.07 1.10
N LEU A 91 -22.94 -8.99 0.48
CA LEU A 91 -22.21 -7.71 0.36
C LEU A 91 -22.98 -6.72 -0.53
N ARG A 92 -23.67 -7.21 -1.58
CA ARG A 92 -24.54 -6.37 -2.41
C ARG A 92 -25.70 -5.80 -1.60
N ALA A 93 -26.30 -6.57 -0.69
CA ALA A 93 -27.36 -6.08 0.20
C ALA A 93 -26.85 -5.01 1.19
N LEU A 94 -25.61 -5.11 1.63
CA LEU A 94 -24.97 -4.03 2.40
C LEU A 94 -24.69 -2.81 1.52
N ALA A 95 -24.12 -2.99 0.33
CA ALA A 95 -23.86 -1.91 -0.62
C ALA A 95 -25.10 -1.08 -0.93
N GLN A 96 -26.25 -1.73 -1.16
CA GLN A 96 -27.52 -1.09 -1.44
C GLN A 96 -28.07 -0.21 -0.30
N GLN A 97 -27.53 -0.32 0.91
CA GLN A 97 -27.85 0.59 2.02
C GLN A 97 -27.11 1.92 1.91
N ASN A 98 -26.09 2.00 1.09
CA ASN A 98 -25.42 3.26 0.78
C ASN A 98 -26.25 4.08 -0.22
N LYS A 99 -26.11 5.40 -0.12
CA LYS A 99 -26.77 6.33 -1.05
C LYS A 99 -25.72 7.05 -1.88
N VAL A 100 -25.58 6.65 -3.14
CA VAL A 100 -24.73 7.36 -4.10
C VAL A 100 -25.49 8.61 -4.55
N VAL A 101 -25.04 9.77 -4.11
CA VAL A 101 -25.61 11.07 -4.46
C VAL A 101 -24.56 11.96 -5.11
N ARG A 102 -24.99 13.06 -5.74
CA ARG A 102 -24.04 14.06 -6.29
C ARG A 102 -23.28 14.71 -5.14
N ASN A 103 -21.95 14.73 -5.22
CA ASN A 103 -21.09 15.34 -4.20
C ASN A 103 -20.42 16.60 -4.73
N PHE A 104 -20.64 17.72 -4.03
CA PHE A 104 -19.98 19.00 -4.27
C PHE A 104 -19.18 19.45 -3.03
N ILE A 105 -18.71 18.49 -2.24
CA ILE A 105 -17.96 18.72 -0.98
C ILE A 105 -16.53 19.15 -1.28
N GLY A 106 -15.87 18.53 -2.28
CA GLY A 106 -14.47 18.76 -2.58
C GLY A 106 -13.55 18.33 -1.45
N ALA A 107 -12.87 19.28 -0.80
CA ALA A 107 -11.94 19.03 0.29
C ALA A 107 -10.82 18.02 -0.08
N GLY A 108 -10.28 18.13 -1.30
CA GLY A 108 -9.23 17.27 -1.82
C GLY A 108 -9.70 15.94 -2.43
N TYR A 109 -11.02 15.74 -2.58
CA TYR A 109 -11.63 14.57 -3.21
C TYR A 109 -12.61 15.00 -4.29
N SER A 110 -12.44 14.47 -5.51
CA SER A 110 -13.23 14.83 -6.68
C SER A 110 -13.67 13.58 -7.43
N ASP A 111 -14.95 13.47 -7.77
CA ASP A 111 -15.39 12.36 -8.62
C ASP A 111 -14.78 12.52 -10.03
N CYS A 112 -14.46 11.43 -10.68
CA CYS A 112 -13.79 11.43 -11.99
C CYS A 112 -14.35 10.32 -12.88
N VAL A 113 -14.10 10.45 -14.18
CA VAL A 113 -14.45 9.42 -15.15
C VAL A 113 -13.27 8.46 -15.27
N VAL A 114 -13.44 7.24 -14.73
CA VAL A 114 -12.46 6.17 -14.93
C VAL A 114 -12.62 5.64 -16.36
N PRO A 115 -11.62 5.79 -17.25
CA PRO A 115 -11.74 5.23 -18.60
C PRO A 115 -11.92 3.70 -18.53
N PRO A 116 -12.96 3.13 -19.17
CA PRO A 116 -13.25 1.69 -19.07
C PRO A 116 -12.07 0.81 -19.48
N VAL A 117 -11.28 1.26 -20.46
CA VAL A 117 -10.07 0.55 -20.92
C VAL A 117 -9.00 0.46 -19.81
N ILE A 118 -8.89 1.46 -18.94
CA ILE A 118 -7.97 1.47 -17.80
C ILE A 118 -8.56 0.65 -16.66
N GLN A 119 -9.83 0.85 -16.32
CA GLN A 119 -10.48 0.10 -15.24
C GLN A 119 -10.34 -1.40 -15.46
N ARG A 120 -10.74 -1.90 -16.63
CA ARG A 120 -10.73 -3.34 -16.94
C ARG A 120 -9.32 -3.91 -17.06
N ASN A 121 -8.37 -3.18 -17.65
CA ASN A 121 -7.05 -3.72 -17.98
C ASN A 121 -5.95 -3.36 -16.98
N ILE A 122 -6.25 -2.59 -15.93
CA ILE A 122 -5.35 -2.31 -14.80
C ILE A 122 -6.02 -2.70 -13.49
N LEU A 123 -7.10 -2.02 -13.07
CA LEU A 123 -7.71 -2.22 -11.75
C LEU A 123 -8.30 -3.63 -11.59
N GLU A 124 -8.93 -4.15 -12.63
CA GLU A 124 -9.61 -5.45 -12.63
C GLU A 124 -8.76 -6.57 -13.26
N ASN A 125 -7.50 -6.29 -13.62
CA ASN A 125 -6.63 -7.25 -14.30
C ASN A 125 -5.62 -7.88 -13.33
N PRO A 126 -5.68 -9.21 -13.09
CA PRO A 126 -4.79 -9.91 -12.18
C PRO A 126 -3.31 -9.83 -12.60
N GLY A 127 -2.99 -9.66 -13.88
CA GLY A 127 -1.63 -9.42 -14.35
C GLY A 127 -0.99 -8.17 -13.72
N TRP A 128 -1.79 -7.17 -13.38
CA TRP A 128 -1.36 -5.96 -12.72
C TRP A 128 -1.48 -6.02 -11.20
N TYR A 129 -2.64 -6.44 -10.66
CA TYR A 129 -2.86 -6.34 -9.22
C TYR A 129 -2.21 -7.47 -8.42
N THR A 130 -1.88 -8.64 -9.01
CA THR A 130 -1.24 -9.75 -8.29
C THR A 130 0.28 -9.72 -8.27
N ALA A 131 0.92 -8.71 -8.85
CA ALA A 131 2.36 -8.60 -8.85
C ALA A 131 2.91 -7.96 -7.56
N TYR A 132 4.18 -8.25 -7.26
CA TYR A 132 4.89 -7.70 -6.09
C TYR A 132 5.56 -6.36 -6.39
N THR A 133 6.06 -5.69 -5.34
CA THR A 133 6.96 -4.54 -5.45
C THR A 133 8.15 -4.90 -6.35
N PRO A 134 8.53 -4.04 -7.33
CA PRO A 134 9.49 -4.39 -8.37
C PRO A 134 10.97 -4.39 -7.90
N TYR A 135 11.27 -5.10 -6.81
CA TYR A 135 12.65 -5.29 -6.35
C TYR A 135 13.48 -6.12 -7.33
N GLN A 136 12.85 -7.03 -8.06
CA GLN A 136 13.46 -7.82 -9.12
C GLN A 136 13.10 -7.19 -10.46
N ALA A 137 13.88 -6.19 -10.82
CA ALA A 137 13.55 -5.28 -11.90
C ALA A 137 13.50 -5.97 -13.28
N GLU A 138 14.30 -7.02 -13.50
CA GLU A 138 14.39 -7.72 -14.81
C GLU A 138 13.06 -8.38 -15.22
N ILE A 139 12.19 -8.67 -14.27
CA ILE A 139 10.87 -9.27 -14.48
C ILE A 139 9.72 -8.33 -14.09
N ALA A 140 9.98 -7.02 -14.06
CA ALA A 140 9.01 -5.99 -13.69
C ALA A 140 9.18 -4.70 -14.51
N GLN A 141 9.68 -4.82 -15.74
CA GLN A 141 10.03 -3.66 -16.58
C GLN A 141 8.81 -2.85 -17.03
N GLY A 142 7.67 -3.50 -17.25
CA GLY A 142 6.45 -2.81 -17.64
C GLY A 142 5.88 -1.94 -16.51
N ARG A 143 5.86 -2.45 -15.28
CA ARG A 143 5.42 -1.70 -14.11
C ARG A 143 6.37 -0.57 -13.78
N LEU A 144 7.67 -0.81 -13.87
CA LEU A 144 8.68 0.22 -13.67
C LEU A 144 8.54 1.36 -14.69
N GLU A 145 8.25 1.04 -15.96
CA GLU A 145 7.95 2.05 -17.00
C GLU A 145 6.69 2.84 -16.65
N ALA A 146 5.61 2.19 -16.24
CA ALA A 146 4.40 2.87 -15.82
C ALA A 146 4.62 3.81 -14.62
N LEU A 147 5.48 3.44 -13.68
CA LEU A 147 5.86 4.28 -12.55
C LEU A 147 6.80 5.43 -12.97
N LEU A 148 7.65 5.21 -13.95
CA LEU A 148 8.46 6.27 -14.53
C LEU A 148 7.60 7.30 -15.27
N ASN A 149 6.54 6.85 -15.97
CA ASN A 149 5.52 7.74 -16.54
C ASN A 149 4.83 8.56 -15.44
N PHE A 150 4.50 7.94 -14.29
CA PHE A 150 3.94 8.66 -13.14
C PHE A 150 4.89 9.74 -12.61
N GLN A 151 6.16 9.42 -12.41
CA GLN A 151 7.17 10.38 -11.95
C GLN A 151 7.32 11.55 -12.93
N THR A 152 7.42 11.26 -14.24
CA THR A 152 7.50 12.26 -15.29
C THR A 152 6.27 13.16 -15.32
N MET A 153 5.07 12.57 -15.22
CA MET A 153 3.83 13.33 -15.12
C MET A 153 3.85 14.33 -13.96
N VAL A 154 4.30 13.88 -12.80
CA VAL A 154 4.34 14.72 -11.60
C VAL A 154 5.39 15.82 -11.69
N THR A 155 6.61 15.51 -12.17
CA THR A 155 7.66 16.52 -12.36
C THR A 155 7.24 17.57 -13.37
N ASP A 156 6.65 17.17 -14.49
CA ASP A 156 6.17 18.10 -15.52
C ASP A 156 5.07 19.03 -15.00
N LEU A 157 4.07 18.45 -14.29
CA LEU A 157 2.95 19.25 -13.80
C LEU A 157 3.34 20.18 -12.65
N THR A 158 4.27 19.77 -11.79
CA THR A 158 4.72 20.58 -10.64
C THR A 158 5.88 21.53 -10.98
N ALA A 159 6.56 21.32 -12.11
CA ALA A 159 7.80 22.00 -12.50
C ALA A 159 8.92 21.85 -11.43
N LEU A 160 9.02 20.67 -10.81
CA LEU A 160 10.07 20.29 -9.88
C LEU A 160 10.95 19.19 -10.48
N ASP A 161 12.17 19.04 -9.96
CA ASP A 161 13.23 18.29 -10.65
C ASP A 161 13.03 16.77 -10.54
N ILE A 162 12.44 16.27 -9.44
CA ILE A 162 12.33 14.84 -9.16
C ILE A 162 11.05 14.54 -8.38
N ALA A 163 10.37 13.44 -8.75
CA ALA A 163 9.20 12.93 -8.05
C ALA A 163 9.37 11.46 -7.68
N ASN A 164 8.71 11.02 -6.61
CA ASN A 164 8.68 9.61 -6.21
C ASN A 164 7.60 8.81 -6.95
N ALA A 165 7.64 7.49 -6.77
CA ALA A 165 6.74 6.55 -7.45
C ALA A 165 5.34 6.43 -6.81
N SER A 166 5.07 6.99 -5.69
CA SER A 166 3.82 7.35 -4.98
C SER A 166 4.00 7.40 -3.47
N LEU A 167 3.03 8.02 -2.79
CA LEU A 167 2.80 7.95 -1.35
C LEU A 167 1.36 7.51 -1.05
N LEU A 168 0.93 7.63 0.22
CA LEU A 168 -0.30 7.02 0.71
C LEU A 168 -1.55 7.87 0.46
N ASP A 169 -1.50 9.15 0.84
CA ASP A 169 -2.51 10.19 0.59
C ASP A 169 -1.89 11.59 0.73
N GLU A 170 -2.61 12.65 0.37
CA GLU A 170 -2.09 14.02 0.43
C GLU A 170 -1.66 14.42 1.84
N ALA A 171 -2.46 14.12 2.85
CA ALA A 171 -2.18 14.55 4.22
C ALA A 171 -0.92 13.88 4.78
N THR A 172 -0.73 12.59 4.49
CA THR A 172 0.50 11.88 4.86
C THR A 172 1.70 12.35 4.06
N ALA A 173 1.52 12.70 2.77
CA ALA A 173 2.58 13.28 1.95
C ALA A 173 3.02 14.66 2.48
N ALA A 174 2.08 15.50 2.93
CA ALA A 174 2.37 16.78 3.58
C ALA A 174 3.13 16.59 4.91
N ALA A 175 2.77 15.57 5.70
CA ALA A 175 3.48 15.24 6.93
C ALA A 175 4.91 14.72 6.67
N GLU A 176 5.11 13.94 5.59
CA GLU A 176 6.44 13.52 5.14
C GLU A 176 7.27 14.72 4.63
N ALA A 177 6.63 15.68 3.95
CA ALA A 177 7.30 16.92 3.51
C ALA A 177 7.73 17.78 4.70
N MET A 178 6.92 17.89 5.75
CA MET A 178 7.32 18.52 7.03
C MET A 178 8.57 17.82 7.59
N ALA A 179 8.60 16.48 7.62
CA ALA A 179 9.75 15.72 8.13
C ALA A 179 11.01 15.96 7.29
N LEU A 180 10.89 16.03 5.94
CA LEU A 180 11.99 16.41 5.05
C LEU A 180 12.54 17.80 5.40
N CYS A 181 11.67 18.81 5.51
CA CYS A 181 12.08 20.18 5.84
C CYS A 181 12.79 20.24 7.19
N HIS A 182 12.28 19.53 8.20
CA HIS A 182 12.90 19.44 9.52
C HIS A 182 14.29 18.82 9.47
N ALA A 183 14.46 17.75 8.68
CA ALA A 183 15.75 17.08 8.52
C ALA A 183 16.79 17.93 7.75
N VAL A 184 16.33 18.71 6.77
CA VAL A 184 17.21 19.55 5.92
C VAL A 184 17.65 20.80 6.65
N VAL A 185 16.70 21.53 7.27
CA VAL A 185 16.99 22.83 7.91
C VAL A 185 17.69 22.62 9.25
N GLY A 186 17.28 21.66 10.05
CA GLY A 186 17.85 21.35 11.36
C GLY A 186 17.80 22.52 12.37
N GLY A 187 17.94 22.22 13.66
CA GLY A 187 18.10 23.23 14.71
C GLY A 187 16.91 24.15 14.98
N ARG A 188 15.81 24.00 14.26
CA ARG A 188 14.56 24.73 14.43
C ARG A 188 13.41 23.79 14.73
N ASN A 189 12.37 24.23 15.41
CA ASN A 189 11.32 23.36 15.88
C ASN A 189 9.88 23.88 15.64
N ALA A 190 9.69 24.90 14.84
CA ALA A 190 8.38 25.41 14.47
C ALA A 190 8.10 25.23 12.97
N PHE A 191 6.86 24.84 12.65
CA PHE A 191 6.37 24.62 11.30
C PHE A 191 5.07 25.39 11.08
N PHE A 192 5.02 26.23 10.05
CA PHE A 192 3.81 26.98 9.73
C PHE A 192 2.92 26.18 8.76
N VAL A 193 1.62 26.13 9.04
CA VAL A 193 0.60 25.55 8.18
C VAL A 193 -0.46 26.60 7.89
N SER A 194 -0.72 26.90 6.61
CA SER A 194 -1.82 27.79 6.24
C SER A 194 -3.16 27.23 6.73
N GLU A 195 -3.97 28.07 7.37
CA GLU A 195 -5.35 27.73 7.75
C GLU A 195 -6.23 27.34 6.54
N ASN A 196 -5.80 27.73 5.34
CA ASN A 196 -6.46 27.43 4.08
C ASN A 196 -6.06 26.05 3.49
N CYS A 197 -5.24 25.24 4.19
CA CYS A 197 -5.03 23.83 3.86
C CYS A 197 -6.29 23.01 4.15
N HIS A 198 -6.40 21.83 3.54
CA HIS A 198 -7.49 20.91 3.87
C HIS A 198 -7.46 20.54 5.36
N PRO A 199 -8.60 20.54 6.06
CA PRO A 199 -8.65 20.28 7.51
C PRO A 199 -8.02 18.95 7.92
N GLN A 200 -8.21 17.89 7.12
CA GLN A 200 -7.59 16.58 7.35
C GLN A 200 -6.06 16.64 7.20
N THR A 201 -5.55 17.43 6.26
CA THR A 201 -4.10 17.64 6.06
C THR A 201 -3.49 18.34 7.28
N ILE A 202 -4.13 19.40 7.79
CA ILE A 202 -3.72 20.07 9.02
C ILE A 202 -3.68 19.09 10.20
N ALA A 203 -4.74 18.28 10.36
CA ALA A 203 -4.86 17.34 11.48
C ALA A 203 -3.79 16.23 11.44
N VAL A 204 -3.49 15.66 10.28
CA VAL A 204 -2.45 14.63 10.12
C VAL A 204 -1.05 15.22 10.35
N VAL A 205 -0.77 16.43 9.84
CA VAL A 205 0.50 17.14 10.12
C VAL A 205 0.67 17.38 11.61
N GLN A 206 -0.37 17.83 12.31
CA GLN A 206 -0.35 18.00 13.77
C GLN A 206 -0.11 16.68 14.51
N THR A 207 -0.74 15.59 14.07
CA THR A 207 -0.52 14.25 14.64
C THR A 207 0.94 13.81 14.46
N ARG A 208 1.52 14.03 13.30
CA ARG A 208 2.93 13.69 12.99
C ARG A 208 3.92 14.55 13.77
N ALA A 209 3.62 15.83 13.98
CA ALA A 209 4.47 16.80 14.68
C ALA A 209 4.57 16.53 16.19
N ARG A 210 3.44 16.16 16.80
CA ARG A 210 3.30 16.06 18.28
C ARG A 210 4.32 15.15 18.96
N PRO A 211 4.57 13.90 18.51
CA PRO A 211 5.53 13.02 19.18
C PRO A 211 6.99 13.49 19.05
N LEU A 212 7.28 14.31 18.06
CA LEU A 212 8.61 14.90 17.82
C LEU A 212 8.80 16.24 18.52
N GLY A 213 7.76 16.75 19.21
CA GLY A 213 7.78 18.05 19.87
C GLY A 213 7.82 19.23 18.90
N ILE A 214 7.46 19.05 17.64
CA ILE A 214 7.39 20.11 16.65
C ILE A 214 6.17 20.99 16.92
N GLU A 215 6.39 22.31 17.00
CA GLU A 215 5.33 23.30 17.15
C GLU A 215 4.69 23.57 15.78
N VAL A 216 3.41 23.22 15.61
CA VAL A 216 2.65 23.54 14.39
C VAL A 216 1.87 24.85 14.62
N VAL A 217 2.26 25.87 13.86
CA VAL A 217 1.60 27.18 13.88
C VAL A 217 0.60 27.23 12.73
N VAL A 218 -0.69 27.13 13.03
CA VAL A 218 -1.75 27.27 12.01
C VAL A 218 -2.19 28.73 11.96
N GLY A 219 -2.21 29.33 10.74
CA GLY A 219 -2.56 30.72 10.60
C GLY A 219 -2.74 31.18 9.15
N ASN A 220 -3.05 32.45 8.98
CA ASN A 220 -3.27 33.07 7.68
C ASN A 220 -1.94 33.46 7.02
N ALA A 221 -1.65 32.88 5.86
CA ALA A 221 -0.42 33.16 5.11
C ALA A 221 -0.27 34.63 4.69
N ALA A 222 -1.39 35.37 4.47
CA ALA A 222 -1.35 36.79 4.09
C ALA A 222 -0.86 37.69 5.23
N THR A 223 -0.99 37.27 6.50
CA THR A 223 -0.59 38.04 7.68
C THR A 223 0.61 37.50 8.40
N PHE A 224 0.94 36.20 8.18
CA PHE A 224 2.06 35.56 8.82
C PHE A 224 3.38 36.08 8.24
N GLN A 225 4.33 36.40 9.11
CA GLN A 225 5.69 36.79 8.71
C GLN A 225 6.66 35.64 9.02
N PRO A 226 7.23 34.99 7.98
CA PRO A 226 8.25 33.97 8.18
C PRO A 226 9.44 34.52 8.97
N ASN A 227 9.95 33.72 9.92
CA ASN A 227 11.04 34.10 10.82
C ASN A 227 12.00 32.94 11.08
N GLU A 228 13.07 33.20 11.78
CA GLU A 228 14.15 32.25 12.08
C GLU A 228 13.76 31.06 12.97
N LYS A 229 12.56 31.04 13.56
CA LYS A 229 12.10 29.91 14.38
C LYS A 229 11.51 28.79 13.52
N ILE A 230 10.94 29.11 12.35
CA ILE A 230 10.33 28.13 11.48
C ILE A 230 11.38 27.41 10.62
N PHE A 231 11.20 26.10 10.40
CA PHE A 231 12.00 25.34 9.45
C PHE A 231 11.29 25.13 8.10
N GLY A 232 9.97 25.32 8.06
CA GLY A 232 9.22 25.17 6.83
C GLY A 232 7.79 25.72 6.94
N VAL A 233 7.16 25.85 5.77
CA VAL A 233 5.77 26.29 5.62
C VAL A 233 5.01 25.33 4.72
N LEU A 234 3.70 25.11 4.98
CA LEU A 234 2.77 24.36 4.13
C LEU A 234 1.65 25.27 3.65
N LEU A 235 1.47 25.32 2.34
CA LEU A 235 0.45 26.10 1.64
C LEU A 235 -0.45 25.18 0.81
N GLN A 236 -1.69 25.56 0.52
CA GLN A 236 -2.64 24.82 -0.32
C GLN A 236 -2.97 25.59 -1.60
N TYR A 237 -2.93 24.94 -2.77
CA TYR A 237 -3.11 25.59 -4.07
C TYR A 237 -3.93 24.74 -5.06
N PRO A 238 -5.15 25.18 -5.46
CA PRO A 238 -5.95 26.22 -4.82
C PRO A 238 -6.26 25.92 -3.35
N THR A 239 -6.69 26.96 -2.59
CA THR A 239 -7.03 26.79 -1.17
C THR A 239 -8.23 25.85 -0.98
N THR A 240 -8.43 25.35 0.25
CA THR A 240 -9.52 24.42 0.57
C THR A 240 -10.93 24.97 0.27
N ASP A 241 -11.07 26.26 0.21
CA ASP A 241 -12.32 26.99 -0.10
C ASP A 241 -12.31 27.66 -1.48
N GLY A 242 -11.27 27.37 -2.30
CA GLY A 242 -11.26 27.64 -3.73
C GLY A 242 -10.39 28.80 -4.20
N ALA A 243 -9.83 29.64 -3.32
CA ALA A 243 -9.02 30.79 -3.72
C ALA A 243 -7.74 30.36 -4.47
N ILE A 244 -7.42 31.09 -5.52
CA ILE A 244 -6.12 31.02 -6.20
C ILE A 244 -5.24 32.15 -5.69
N ILE A 245 -4.13 31.81 -5.04
CA ILE A 245 -3.22 32.79 -4.42
C ILE A 245 -1.83 32.66 -5.07
N ASP A 246 -1.25 33.78 -5.51
CA ASP A 246 0.17 33.79 -5.90
C ASP A 246 1.05 33.77 -4.66
N TYR A 247 1.62 32.60 -4.39
CA TYR A 247 2.49 32.40 -3.24
C TYR A 247 3.96 32.76 -3.48
N ALA A 248 4.37 33.20 -4.68
CA ALA A 248 5.77 33.48 -4.96
C ALA A 248 6.38 34.53 -3.97
N PRO A 249 5.71 35.63 -3.61
CA PRO A 249 6.26 36.59 -2.63
C PRO A 249 6.39 36.00 -1.22
N PHE A 250 5.45 35.12 -0.80
CA PHE A 250 5.50 34.47 0.51
C PHE A 250 6.60 33.41 0.57
N ILE A 251 6.79 32.66 -0.52
CA ILE A 251 7.87 31.68 -0.66
C ILE A 251 9.23 32.38 -0.61
N GLU A 252 9.39 33.52 -1.32
CA GLU A 252 10.62 34.30 -1.26
C GLU A 252 10.92 34.79 0.18
N ALA A 253 9.90 35.26 0.89
CA ALA A 253 10.05 35.67 2.29
C ALA A 253 10.43 34.47 3.20
N THR A 254 9.87 33.30 2.94
CA THR A 254 10.20 32.06 3.64
C THR A 254 11.66 31.67 3.44
N HIS A 255 12.17 31.73 2.21
CA HIS A 255 13.56 31.47 1.89
C HIS A 255 14.51 32.50 2.54
N LYS A 256 14.15 33.77 2.57
CA LYS A 256 14.91 34.83 3.28
C LYS A 256 15.01 34.54 4.79
N ALA A 257 13.99 33.91 5.37
CA ALA A 257 14.02 33.44 6.74
C ALA A 257 14.82 32.12 6.93
N GLY A 258 15.31 31.51 5.84
CA GLY A 258 16.06 30.25 5.84
C GLY A 258 15.21 29.02 6.09
N ALA A 259 13.94 29.05 5.73
CA ALA A 259 12.98 27.96 5.80
C ALA A 259 12.61 27.45 4.41
N LEU A 260 12.04 26.24 4.31
CA LEU A 260 11.59 25.62 3.05
C LEU A 260 10.09 25.79 2.85
N ALA A 261 9.67 25.87 1.60
CA ALA A 261 8.26 26.03 1.22
C ALA A 261 7.70 24.77 0.57
N ILE A 262 6.61 24.27 1.15
CA ILE A 262 5.82 23.14 0.64
C ILE A 262 4.51 23.67 0.09
N VAL A 263 4.13 23.22 -1.11
CA VAL A 263 2.82 23.53 -1.69
C VAL A 263 2.06 22.21 -1.90
N ALA A 264 0.93 22.07 -1.20
CA ALA A 264 -0.06 21.03 -1.49
C ALA A 264 -0.93 21.52 -2.65
N ALA A 265 -0.86 20.85 -3.82
CA ALA A 265 -1.47 21.35 -5.03
C ALA A 265 -2.40 20.32 -5.69
N ASP A 266 -3.50 20.84 -6.25
CA ASP A 266 -4.39 20.05 -7.10
C ASP A 266 -3.74 19.78 -8.45
N ILE A 267 -3.48 18.51 -8.75
CA ILE A 267 -2.72 18.10 -9.94
C ILE A 267 -3.41 18.48 -11.27
N LEU A 268 -4.74 18.51 -11.32
CA LEU A 268 -5.48 18.90 -12.53
C LEU A 268 -5.48 20.42 -12.71
N ALA A 269 -5.59 21.18 -11.63
CA ALA A 269 -5.50 22.63 -11.66
C ALA A 269 -4.15 23.09 -12.26
N LEU A 270 -3.08 22.35 -11.99
CA LEU A 270 -1.73 22.64 -12.53
C LEU A 270 -1.62 22.51 -14.05
N THR A 271 -2.63 21.98 -14.74
CA THR A 271 -2.67 22.03 -16.22
C THR A 271 -2.99 23.43 -16.76
N LEU A 272 -3.57 24.30 -15.94
CA LEU A 272 -3.95 25.68 -16.26
C LEU A 272 -3.17 26.72 -15.44
N LEU A 273 -2.87 26.40 -14.18
CA LEU A 273 -2.27 27.33 -13.23
C LEU A 273 -0.75 27.24 -13.22
N ARG A 274 -0.09 28.34 -12.87
CA ARG A 274 1.36 28.41 -12.66
C ARG A 274 1.80 27.34 -11.65
N PRO A 275 2.75 26.47 -12.01
CA PRO A 275 3.12 25.34 -11.15
C PRO A 275 3.95 25.77 -9.92
N PRO A 276 3.89 24.99 -8.82
CA PRO A 276 4.62 25.28 -7.58
C PRO A 276 6.12 25.52 -7.76
N GLY A 277 6.77 24.74 -8.63
CA GLY A 277 8.21 24.88 -8.92
C GLY A 277 8.57 26.25 -9.51
N GLU A 278 7.71 26.83 -10.36
CA GLU A 278 7.89 28.16 -10.93
C GLU A 278 7.58 29.28 -9.94
N MET A 279 6.78 29.02 -8.90
CA MET A 279 6.60 29.95 -7.78
C MET A 279 7.75 29.91 -6.78
N GLY A 280 8.69 28.97 -6.94
CA GLY A 280 9.84 28.82 -6.07
C GLY A 280 9.71 27.75 -5.00
N ALA A 281 8.64 26.95 -4.96
CA ALA A 281 8.46 25.87 -3.97
C ALA A 281 9.64 24.90 -3.96
N ASP A 282 9.99 24.39 -2.77
CA ASP A 282 11.00 23.37 -2.57
C ASP A 282 10.42 21.96 -2.69
N VAL A 283 9.15 21.82 -2.28
CA VAL A 283 8.40 20.55 -2.30
C VAL A 283 6.98 20.82 -2.78
N ALA A 284 6.48 19.95 -3.64
CA ALA A 284 5.07 19.88 -3.98
C ALA A 284 4.52 18.50 -3.60
N VAL A 285 3.33 18.48 -2.98
CA VAL A 285 2.59 17.27 -2.61
C VAL A 285 1.15 17.40 -3.06
N GLY A 286 0.43 16.27 -3.11
CA GLY A 286 -0.98 16.28 -3.45
C GLY A 286 -1.48 14.87 -3.75
N SER A 287 -2.73 14.78 -4.18
CA SER A 287 -3.36 13.54 -4.62
C SER A 287 -3.47 13.47 -6.14
N THR A 288 -3.24 12.30 -6.71
CA THR A 288 -3.52 12.02 -8.13
C THR A 288 -4.89 11.37 -8.34
N GLN A 289 -5.74 11.33 -7.31
CA GLN A 289 -7.04 10.65 -7.32
C GLN A 289 -7.91 11.07 -8.51
N ARG A 290 -7.97 12.37 -8.82
CA ARG A 290 -8.80 12.86 -9.91
C ARG A 290 -8.29 12.51 -11.32
N PHE A 291 -7.19 11.79 -11.43
CA PHE A 291 -6.69 11.18 -12.69
C PHE A 291 -7.16 9.73 -12.79
N GLY A 292 -8.50 9.55 -12.90
CA GLY A 292 -9.12 8.26 -13.19
C GLY A 292 -9.09 7.25 -12.03
N VAL A 293 -8.99 7.68 -10.78
CA VAL A 293 -9.07 6.81 -9.60
C VAL A 293 -10.38 7.06 -8.86
N PRO A 294 -11.18 6.03 -8.56
CA PRO A 294 -12.46 6.20 -7.86
C PRO A 294 -12.29 6.85 -6.48
N LEU A 295 -13.33 7.56 -6.00
CA LEU A 295 -13.38 8.15 -4.65
C LEU A 295 -13.17 7.11 -3.53
N GLY A 296 -13.79 5.93 -3.66
CA GLY A 296 -13.57 4.76 -2.82
C GLY A 296 -13.77 4.98 -1.32
N GLY A 297 -14.64 5.88 -0.90
CA GLY A 297 -14.83 6.19 0.52
C GLY A 297 -13.61 6.87 1.18
N GLY A 298 -12.69 7.38 0.35
CA GLY A 298 -11.45 8.04 0.80
C GLY A 298 -10.16 7.39 0.34
N GLY A 299 -10.24 6.25 -0.32
CA GLY A 299 -9.08 5.58 -0.87
C GLY A 299 -9.27 4.09 -1.18
N PRO A 300 -8.17 3.44 -1.69
CA PRO A 300 -6.79 3.96 -1.79
C PRO A 300 -6.60 4.99 -2.90
N HIS A 301 -5.75 6.01 -2.65
CA HIS A 301 -5.39 7.04 -3.61
C HIS A 301 -3.87 7.22 -3.65
N ALA A 302 -3.28 7.33 -4.85
CA ALA A 302 -1.86 7.63 -4.96
C ALA A 302 -1.60 9.12 -4.72
N ALA A 303 -0.91 9.43 -3.62
CA ALA A 303 -0.34 10.76 -3.45
C ALA A 303 0.96 10.91 -4.22
N TYR A 304 1.28 12.12 -4.60
CA TYR A 304 2.57 12.46 -5.19
C TYR A 304 3.42 13.30 -4.22
N PHE A 305 4.71 13.23 -4.44
CA PHE A 305 5.72 14.04 -3.76
C PHE A 305 6.81 14.38 -4.77
N ALA A 306 6.97 15.66 -5.06
CA ALA A 306 8.03 16.18 -5.92
C ALA A 306 8.90 17.18 -5.16
N THR A 307 10.19 17.26 -5.50
CA THR A 307 11.12 18.17 -4.84
C THR A 307 12.27 18.59 -5.76
N ARG A 308 13.11 19.52 -5.29
CA ARG A 308 14.36 19.91 -5.94
C ARG A 308 15.39 18.77 -5.86
N ASP A 309 16.25 18.63 -6.88
CA ASP A 309 17.24 17.55 -6.95
C ASP A 309 18.17 17.51 -5.72
N GLN A 310 18.49 18.65 -5.16
CA GLN A 310 19.35 18.74 -3.97
C GLN A 310 18.75 18.00 -2.73
N TYR A 311 17.42 17.78 -2.67
CA TYR A 311 16.75 17.13 -1.54
C TYR A 311 16.43 15.65 -1.78
N LYS A 312 16.77 15.08 -2.93
CA LYS A 312 16.44 13.69 -3.33
C LYS A 312 16.85 12.62 -2.31
N ARG A 313 17.90 12.86 -1.52
CA ARG A 313 18.36 11.92 -0.48
C ARG A 313 17.49 11.92 0.78
N HIS A 314 16.62 12.92 0.95
CA HIS A 314 15.66 13.04 2.04
C HIS A 314 14.22 12.70 1.62
N MET A 315 13.97 12.47 0.32
CA MET A 315 12.67 12.17 -0.23
C MET A 315 12.13 10.85 0.34
N PRO A 316 10.86 10.80 0.80
CA PRO A 316 10.19 9.55 1.22
C PRO A 316 9.76 8.71 0.02
N GLY A 317 9.43 7.44 0.27
CA GLY A 317 8.89 6.53 -0.73
C GLY A 317 9.93 6.05 -1.75
N ARG A 318 9.47 5.22 -2.70
CA ARG A 318 10.33 4.64 -3.72
C ARG A 318 10.57 5.58 -4.88
N LEU A 319 11.70 5.36 -5.55
CA LEU A 319 12.11 6.10 -6.73
C LEU A 319 12.49 5.12 -7.83
N VAL A 320 11.92 5.27 -9.01
CA VAL A 320 12.31 4.53 -10.21
C VAL A 320 13.36 5.32 -10.98
N GLY A 321 14.38 4.64 -11.46
CA GLY A 321 15.43 5.23 -12.28
C GLY A 321 15.80 4.35 -13.46
N VAL A 322 16.47 4.95 -14.43
CA VAL A 322 17.00 4.30 -15.63
C VAL A 322 18.42 3.80 -15.37
N SER A 323 18.74 2.65 -15.93
CA SER A 323 20.07 2.04 -15.98
C SER A 323 20.25 1.29 -17.28
N HIS A 324 21.27 0.43 -17.37
CA HIS A 324 21.49 -0.50 -18.48
C HIS A 324 21.52 -1.94 -18.00
N ASP A 325 21.12 -2.86 -18.87
CA ASP A 325 21.33 -4.29 -18.65
C ASP A 325 22.72 -4.74 -19.14
N ALA A 326 23.05 -6.01 -18.91
CA ALA A 326 24.33 -6.59 -19.32
C ALA A 326 24.54 -6.63 -20.84
N ALA A 327 23.52 -6.40 -21.65
CA ALA A 327 23.61 -6.25 -23.10
C ALA A 327 23.73 -4.78 -23.54
N GLY A 328 23.79 -3.83 -22.59
CA GLY A 328 23.89 -2.39 -22.85
C GLY A 328 22.56 -1.70 -23.16
N ARG A 329 21.42 -2.39 -23.03
CA ARG A 329 20.09 -1.84 -23.31
C ARG A 329 19.55 -1.08 -22.09
N ALA A 330 18.79 -0.03 -22.37
CA ALA A 330 18.10 0.70 -21.30
C ALA A 330 17.19 -0.24 -20.46
N ALA A 331 17.25 -0.12 -19.15
CA ALA A 331 16.51 -0.93 -18.22
C ALA A 331 16.10 -0.09 -16.99
N TYR A 332 14.90 -0.32 -16.47
CA TYR A 332 14.36 0.41 -15.34
C TYR A 332 14.60 -0.36 -14.03
N ARG A 333 14.76 0.35 -12.92
CA ARG A 333 15.01 -0.22 -11.60
C ARG A 333 14.57 0.72 -10.47
N LEU A 334 14.44 0.19 -9.26
CA LEU A 334 14.34 1.03 -8.06
C LEU A 334 15.69 1.70 -7.77
N ALA A 335 15.69 3.01 -7.64
CA ALA A 335 16.90 3.83 -7.44
C ALA A 335 17.04 4.31 -5.99
N LEU A 336 18.28 4.62 -5.58
CA LEU A 336 18.61 5.18 -4.25
C LEU A 336 18.00 4.40 -3.07
N GLN A 337 17.91 3.08 -3.15
CA GLN A 337 17.34 2.23 -2.10
C GLN A 337 18.05 2.39 -0.74
N THR A 338 19.30 2.85 -0.72
CA THR A 338 20.08 3.10 0.51
C THR A 338 19.46 4.13 1.46
N ARG A 339 18.46 4.92 1.03
CA ARG A 339 17.73 5.86 1.88
C ARG A 339 16.48 5.24 2.53
N GLU A 340 16.03 4.05 2.07
CA GLU A 340 14.82 3.39 2.52
C GLU A 340 14.98 2.71 3.90
N GLN A 341 13.87 2.49 4.61
CA GLN A 341 13.84 1.97 5.97
C GLN A 341 14.42 0.56 6.12
N HIS A 342 14.33 -0.30 5.10
CA HIS A 342 14.87 -1.66 5.17
C HIS A 342 16.41 -1.69 5.24
N ILE A 343 17.07 -0.60 4.80
CA ILE A 343 18.54 -0.42 4.91
C ILE A 343 18.88 0.48 6.08
N ARG A 344 18.24 1.66 6.19
CA ARG A 344 18.60 2.69 7.18
C ARG A 344 18.02 2.45 8.58
N ARG A 345 16.95 1.68 8.72
CA ARG A 345 16.30 1.33 9.98
C ARG A 345 15.91 2.58 10.81
N ASP A 346 16.44 2.73 12.03
CA ASP A 346 16.23 3.89 12.94
C ASP A 346 16.73 5.23 12.39
N LYS A 347 17.60 5.21 11.37
CA LYS A 347 18.12 6.41 10.68
C LYS A 347 17.34 6.75 9.41
N ALA A 348 16.28 6.02 9.11
CA ALA A 348 15.45 6.31 7.94
C ALA A 348 14.67 7.62 8.12
N THR A 349 14.47 8.34 7.03
CA THR A 349 13.69 9.58 7.02
C THR A 349 12.18 9.33 7.06
N SER A 350 11.74 8.13 6.70
CA SER A 350 10.35 7.71 6.63
C SER A 350 10.22 6.21 6.91
N ASN A 351 9.06 5.78 7.41
CA ASN A 351 8.73 4.36 7.58
C ASN A 351 7.97 3.74 6.40
N ILE A 352 7.68 4.50 5.35
CA ILE A 352 6.84 4.05 4.23
C ILE A 352 7.52 2.89 3.50
N CYS A 353 6.79 1.77 3.38
CA CYS A 353 7.17 0.55 2.68
C CYS A 353 6.18 0.25 1.54
N THR A 354 4.95 -0.16 1.87
CA THR A 354 3.85 -0.28 0.92
C THR A 354 3.23 1.09 0.69
N ALA A 355 3.07 1.48 -0.58
CA ALA A 355 2.46 2.74 -1.01
C ALA A 355 1.12 2.47 -1.74
N GLN A 356 0.79 3.23 -2.76
CA GLN A 356 -0.44 3.08 -3.55
C GLN A 356 -0.08 2.90 -5.05
N VAL A 357 0.75 1.92 -5.34
CA VAL A 357 1.40 1.75 -6.66
C VAL A 357 0.40 1.48 -7.78
N LEU A 358 -0.58 0.57 -7.57
CA LEU A 358 -1.60 0.27 -8.59
C LEU A 358 -2.37 1.53 -9.00
N LEU A 359 -2.67 2.41 -8.03
CA LEU A 359 -3.39 3.66 -8.26
C LEU A 359 -2.50 4.70 -8.97
N ALA A 360 -1.19 4.70 -8.69
CA ALA A 360 -0.23 5.52 -9.43
C ALA A 360 -0.13 5.07 -10.90
N VAL A 361 -0.13 3.77 -11.15
CA VAL A 361 -0.20 3.22 -12.52
C VAL A 361 -1.48 3.67 -13.22
N MET A 362 -2.65 3.59 -12.55
CA MET A 362 -3.91 4.08 -13.12
C MET A 362 -3.83 5.57 -13.47
N ALA A 363 -3.32 6.40 -12.56
CA ALA A 363 -3.20 7.84 -12.77
C ALA A 363 -2.22 8.18 -13.93
N SER A 364 -1.11 7.46 -14.03
CA SER A 364 -0.19 7.63 -15.17
C SER A 364 -0.83 7.23 -16.50
N MET A 365 -1.57 6.12 -16.51
CA MET A 365 -2.29 5.67 -17.72
C MET A 365 -3.43 6.62 -18.11
N TYR A 366 -4.08 7.26 -17.13
CA TYR A 366 -5.04 8.33 -17.41
C TYR A 366 -4.38 9.51 -18.13
N ALA A 367 -3.20 9.94 -17.67
CA ALA A 367 -2.43 10.99 -18.32
C ALA A 367 -1.94 10.59 -19.73
N VAL A 368 -1.52 9.34 -19.90
CA VAL A 368 -1.14 8.77 -21.22
C VAL A 368 -2.34 8.77 -22.19
N TYR A 369 -3.51 8.36 -21.71
CA TYR A 369 -4.72 8.27 -22.54
C TYR A 369 -5.26 9.63 -22.97
N HIS A 370 -5.31 10.60 -22.05
CA HIS A 370 -5.83 11.94 -22.35
C HIS A 370 -4.78 12.86 -22.98
N GLY A 371 -3.52 12.72 -22.63
CA GLY A 371 -2.43 13.61 -23.01
C GLY A 371 -2.61 15.04 -22.50
N PRO A 372 -1.67 15.93 -22.76
CA PRO A 372 -1.73 17.32 -22.25
C PRO A 372 -2.99 18.07 -22.70
N ASP A 373 -3.40 17.91 -23.96
CA ASP A 373 -4.58 18.59 -24.50
C ASP A 373 -5.88 18.08 -23.91
N GLY A 374 -6.00 16.76 -23.69
CA GLY A 374 -7.16 16.15 -23.05
C GLY A 374 -7.30 16.61 -21.60
N LEU A 375 -6.21 16.62 -20.83
CA LEU A 375 -6.21 17.12 -19.46
C LEU A 375 -6.60 18.61 -19.37
N ARG A 376 -6.01 19.47 -20.23
CA ARG A 376 -6.41 20.88 -20.34
C ARG A 376 -7.89 21.03 -20.68
N LYS A 377 -8.40 20.23 -21.61
CA LYS A 377 -9.81 20.26 -21.98
C LYS A 377 -10.75 19.89 -20.83
N ILE A 378 -10.39 18.88 -20.05
CA ILE A 378 -11.12 18.47 -18.84
C ILE A 378 -11.11 19.62 -17.83
N ALA A 379 -9.94 20.15 -17.50
CA ALA A 379 -9.78 21.25 -16.55
C ALA A 379 -10.56 22.52 -16.97
N ARG A 380 -10.45 22.92 -18.24
CA ARG A 380 -11.21 24.06 -18.78
C ARG A 380 -12.73 23.85 -18.71
N ARG A 381 -13.22 22.66 -19.01
CA ARG A 381 -14.65 22.33 -18.92
C ARG A 381 -15.17 22.48 -17.49
N ILE A 382 -14.44 21.95 -16.52
CA ILE A 382 -14.80 22.09 -15.10
C ILE A 382 -14.80 23.57 -14.70
N HIS A 383 -13.75 24.29 -15.02
CA HIS A 383 -13.63 25.70 -14.71
C HIS A 383 -14.76 26.54 -15.35
N GLN A 384 -15.09 26.30 -16.61
CA GLN A 384 -16.20 26.97 -17.31
C GLN A 384 -17.56 26.72 -16.64
N LEU A 385 -17.81 25.48 -16.19
CA LEU A 385 -19.03 25.16 -15.42
C LEU A 385 -19.03 25.91 -14.08
N THR A 386 -17.89 26.03 -13.42
CA THR A 386 -17.73 26.75 -12.16
C THR A 386 -17.95 28.27 -12.35
N CYS A 387 -17.41 28.87 -13.41
CA CYS A 387 -17.67 30.26 -13.77
C CYS A 387 -19.15 30.52 -14.03
N ARG A 388 -19.82 29.63 -14.80
CA ARG A 388 -21.25 29.72 -15.04
C ARG A 388 -22.05 29.64 -13.73
N LEU A 389 -21.68 28.75 -12.81
CA LEU A 389 -22.31 28.67 -11.49
C LEU A 389 -22.11 29.97 -10.71
N ALA A 390 -20.88 30.47 -10.66
CA ALA A 390 -20.51 31.70 -9.99
C ALA A 390 -21.33 32.89 -10.46
N ASP A 391 -21.37 33.16 -11.77
CA ASP A 391 -22.16 34.23 -12.38
C ASP A 391 -23.64 34.15 -12.01
N ARG A 392 -24.20 32.91 -12.03
CA ARG A 392 -25.63 32.73 -11.69
C ARG A 392 -25.91 32.95 -10.19
N ILE A 393 -24.96 32.61 -9.31
CA ILE A 393 -25.07 32.85 -7.86
C ILE A 393 -25.02 34.33 -7.55
N GLU A 394 -24.13 35.10 -8.21
CA GLU A 394 -24.07 36.54 -8.07
C GLU A 394 -25.32 37.27 -8.62
N GLN A 395 -25.86 36.79 -9.75
CA GLN A 395 -27.15 37.27 -10.26
C GLN A 395 -28.32 37.09 -9.27
N LEU A 396 -28.24 36.09 -8.40
CA LEU A 396 -29.19 35.90 -7.30
C LEU A 396 -28.88 36.82 -6.09
N GLY A 397 -27.84 37.66 -6.17
CA GLY A 397 -27.43 38.61 -5.13
C GLY A 397 -26.71 38.00 -3.96
N TYR A 398 -25.98 36.86 -4.15
CA TYR A 398 -25.03 36.34 -3.21
C TYR A 398 -23.64 36.83 -3.54
N GLU A 399 -22.80 36.98 -2.52
CA GLU A 399 -21.41 37.42 -2.65
C GLU A 399 -20.52 36.16 -2.70
N LEU A 400 -19.55 36.13 -3.60
CA LEU A 400 -18.48 35.17 -3.61
C LEU A 400 -17.31 35.71 -2.79
N ALA A 401 -16.64 34.83 -2.06
CA ALA A 401 -15.50 35.22 -1.23
C ALA A 401 -14.25 35.58 -2.06
N TYR A 402 -14.16 35.06 -3.28
CA TYR A 402 -12.99 35.25 -4.16
C TYR A 402 -13.43 35.42 -5.62
N ASP A 403 -12.68 36.24 -6.35
CA ASP A 403 -12.88 36.44 -7.80
C ASP A 403 -12.18 35.36 -8.63
N ASP A 404 -10.99 34.90 -8.17
CA ASP A 404 -10.17 33.89 -8.82
C ASP A 404 -10.33 32.54 -8.13
N PHE A 405 -10.83 31.55 -8.88
CA PHE A 405 -11.07 30.18 -8.44
C PHE A 405 -10.89 29.21 -9.60
N PHE A 406 -10.65 27.94 -9.31
CA PHE A 406 -10.57 26.88 -10.35
C PHE A 406 -11.91 26.13 -10.48
N ASP A 407 -12.18 25.21 -9.56
CA ASP A 407 -13.34 24.33 -9.56
C ASP A 407 -14.21 24.46 -8.31
N THR A 408 -13.78 25.25 -7.37
CA THR A 408 -14.41 25.44 -6.06
C THR A 408 -14.71 26.90 -5.82
N ILE A 409 -15.97 27.19 -5.42
CA ILE A 409 -16.39 28.53 -5.02
C ILE A 409 -16.88 28.54 -3.58
N ARG A 410 -16.61 29.63 -2.89
CA ARG A 410 -17.16 29.93 -1.57
C ARG A 410 -18.21 31.03 -1.66
N ILE A 411 -19.41 30.70 -1.21
CA ILE A 411 -20.60 31.54 -1.29
C ILE A 411 -20.94 32.07 0.12
N GLU A 412 -21.05 33.38 0.30
CA GLU A 412 -21.51 33.99 1.54
C GLU A 412 -23.05 34.03 1.55
N VAL A 413 -23.65 33.23 2.41
CA VAL A 413 -25.13 33.00 2.44
C VAL A 413 -25.82 33.77 3.54
N GLY A 414 -25.08 34.59 4.29
CA GLY A 414 -25.60 35.40 5.42
C GLY A 414 -25.61 34.64 6.75
N LYS A 415 -25.88 35.37 7.82
CA LYS A 415 -25.74 34.87 9.20
C LYS A 415 -26.61 33.60 9.46
N ARG A 416 -25.95 32.46 9.79
CA ARG A 416 -26.54 31.18 10.18
C ARG A 416 -27.40 30.48 9.12
N ALA A 417 -27.22 30.79 7.84
CA ALA A 417 -28.03 30.21 6.77
C ALA A 417 -27.41 28.95 6.12
N SER A 418 -26.15 28.65 6.38
CA SER A 418 -25.44 27.55 5.72
C SER A 418 -26.11 26.19 5.90
N GLU A 419 -26.64 25.90 7.08
CA GLU A 419 -27.35 24.64 7.37
C GLU A 419 -28.66 24.51 6.59
N GLU A 420 -29.35 25.61 6.32
CA GLU A 420 -30.54 25.62 5.46
C GLU A 420 -30.18 25.18 4.03
N PHE A 421 -29.11 25.74 3.45
CA PHE A 421 -28.65 25.38 2.11
C PHE A 421 -28.17 23.93 2.03
N ARG A 422 -27.47 23.45 3.05
CA ARG A 422 -27.10 22.06 3.14
C ARG A 422 -28.34 21.15 3.11
N ARG A 423 -29.35 21.47 3.91
CA ARG A 423 -30.62 20.72 3.94
C ARG A 423 -31.34 20.75 2.60
N LYS A 424 -31.36 21.90 1.90
CA LYS A 424 -31.94 22.03 0.56
C LYS A 424 -31.16 21.15 -0.46
N GLY A 425 -29.86 21.09 -0.35
CA GLY A 425 -29.01 20.18 -1.14
C GLY A 425 -29.40 18.71 -0.92
N LEU A 426 -29.48 18.27 0.34
CA LEU A 426 -29.90 16.90 0.67
C LEU A 426 -31.29 16.55 0.13
N GLN A 427 -32.24 17.48 0.14
CA GLN A 427 -33.56 17.29 -0.44
C GLN A 427 -33.51 17.08 -1.97
N ARG A 428 -32.44 17.54 -2.65
CA ARG A 428 -32.20 17.36 -4.08
C ARG A 428 -31.14 16.27 -4.38
N ASN A 429 -30.87 15.40 -3.40
CA ASN A 429 -29.91 14.33 -3.52
C ASN A 429 -28.49 14.84 -3.89
N CYS A 430 -28.07 15.96 -3.30
CA CYS A 430 -26.69 16.42 -3.43
C CYS A 430 -26.10 16.88 -2.08
N ASN A 431 -24.80 16.76 -1.94
CA ASN A 431 -24.05 17.17 -0.77
C ASN A 431 -23.33 18.49 -1.05
N LEU A 432 -23.55 19.48 -0.18
CA LEU A 432 -22.84 20.75 -0.17
C LEU A 432 -21.91 20.81 1.04
N ARG A 433 -20.79 21.52 0.91
CA ARG A 433 -19.84 21.71 2.01
C ARG A 433 -20.19 22.94 2.84
N VAL A 434 -20.44 22.77 4.13
CA VAL A 434 -20.55 23.87 5.10
C VAL A 434 -19.13 24.31 5.49
N LEU A 435 -18.75 25.55 5.18
CA LEU A 435 -17.45 26.13 5.55
C LEU A 435 -17.53 26.91 6.86
N GLY A 436 -18.72 27.34 7.24
CA GLY A 436 -19.00 28.08 8.45
C GLY A 436 -20.49 28.38 8.60
N PRO A 437 -20.91 29.10 9.66
CA PRO A 437 -22.32 29.42 9.86
C PRO A 437 -22.95 30.25 8.73
N SER A 438 -22.14 31.00 7.99
CA SER A 438 -22.57 31.94 6.94
C SER A 438 -22.03 31.60 5.55
N SER A 439 -21.31 30.51 5.36
CA SER A 439 -20.65 30.22 4.09
C SER A 439 -20.81 28.76 3.66
N ILE A 440 -21.01 28.57 2.37
CA ILE A 440 -21.11 27.26 1.68
C ILE A 440 -20.00 27.17 0.64
N GLY A 441 -19.30 26.02 0.61
CA GLY A 441 -18.40 25.63 -0.46
C GLY A 441 -19.10 24.72 -1.47
N ILE A 442 -18.81 24.93 -2.75
CA ILE A 442 -19.27 24.07 -3.85
C ILE A 442 -18.07 23.77 -4.72
N SER A 443 -17.72 22.49 -4.85
CA SER A 443 -16.65 22.01 -5.74
C SER A 443 -17.27 21.23 -6.89
N LEU A 444 -16.95 21.60 -8.11
CA LEU A 444 -17.30 20.85 -9.32
C LEU A 444 -16.15 19.92 -9.70
N ASP A 445 -16.46 18.88 -10.46
CA ASP A 445 -15.51 17.87 -10.88
C ASP A 445 -15.73 17.39 -12.32
N GLU A 446 -14.97 16.38 -12.74
CA GLU A 446 -15.07 15.85 -14.11
C GLU A 446 -16.46 15.31 -14.45
N THR A 447 -17.19 14.80 -13.45
CA THR A 447 -18.53 14.23 -13.65
C THR A 447 -19.65 15.28 -13.64
N SER A 448 -19.32 16.53 -13.31
CA SER A 448 -20.30 17.65 -13.24
C SER A 448 -20.82 18.03 -14.62
N THR A 449 -22.10 18.35 -14.68
CA THR A 449 -22.84 18.67 -15.91
C THR A 449 -23.48 20.04 -15.86
N PRO A 450 -23.94 20.61 -17.01
CA PRO A 450 -24.75 21.84 -17.02
C PRO A 450 -26.04 21.72 -16.20
N GLU A 451 -26.65 20.54 -16.15
CA GLU A 451 -27.85 20.26 -15.36
C GLU A 451 -27.59 20.33 -13.86
N ASP A 452 -26.40 19.90 -13.41
CA ASP A 452 -25.94 20.06 -12.03
C ASP A 452 -25.84 21.55 -11.66
N VAL A 453 -25.30 22.37 -12.56
CA VAL A 453 -25.22 23.84 -12.35
C VAL A 453 -26.64 24.43 -12.17
N GLU A 454 -27.60 24.08 -13.03
CA GLU A 454 -28.98 24.58 -12.89
C GLU A 454 -29.63 24.07 -11.59
N MET A 455 -29.40 22.82 -11.19
CA MET A 455 -29.85 22.27 -9.91
C MET A 455 -29.26 23.06 -8.72
N LEU A 456 -27.95 23.34 -8.74
CA LEU A 456 -27.29 24.11 -7.70
C LEU A 456 -27.86 25.54 -7.64
N VAL A 457 -28.01 26.23 -8.78
CA VAL A 457 -28.63 27.55 -8.85
C VAL A 457 -30.04 27.53 -8.25
N ALA A 458 -30.83 26.51 -8.53
CA ALA A 458 -32.19 26.38 -7.99
C ALA A 458 -32.22 26.24 -6.45
N ILE A 459 -31.18 25.65 -5.82
CA ILE A 459 -31.03 25.59 -4.36
C ILE A 459 -30.96 27.02 -3.76
N PHE A 460 -30.27 27.94 -4.42
CA PHE A 460 -30.06 29.30 -3.97
C PHE A 460 -31.19 30.27 -4.43
N GLY A 461 -31.87 29.94 -5.54
CA GLY A 461 -32.84 30.79 -6.19
C GLY A 461 -34.29 30.62 -5.71
N GLU A 462 -34.63 29.65 -4.85
CA GLU A 462 -36.01 29.32 -4.48
C GLU A 462 -36.87 30.49 -3.99
N ASN A 463 -36.27 31.57 -3.48
CA ASN A 463 -37.01 32.73 -2.95
C ASN A 463 -36.37 34.05 -3.43
N ARG A 464 -35.63 34.06 -4.52
CA ARG A 464 -34.95 35.26 -5.03
C ARG A 464 -35.27 35.47 -6.52
N ALA A 465 -35.60 36.71 -6.87
CA ALA A 465 -35.68 37.15 -8.27
C ALA A 465 -34.26 37.43 -8.78
N VAL A 466 -34.02 37.12 -10.06
CA VAL A 466 -32.78 37.54 -10.75
C VAL A 466 -32.73 39.05 -10.75
N LEU A 467 -31.60 39.62 -10.34
CA LEU A 467 -31.39 41.09 -10.31
C LEU A 467 -31.43 41.63 -11.74
N PRO A 468 -32.28 42.65 -12.04
CA PRO A 468 -32.30 43.28 -13.34
C PRO A 468 -30.97 44.00 -13.62
N GLY A 469 -30.39 43.78 -14.80
CA GLY A 469 -29.24 44.53 -15.28
C GLY A 469 -27.86 43.89 -15.13
N VAL A 470 -27.79 42.72 -14.52
CA VAL A 470 -26.57 41.92 -14.58
C VAL A 470 -26.58 41.15 -15.89
N ALA A 471 -25.85 41.64 -16.90
CA ALA A 471 -25.73 40.95 -18.17
C ALA A 471 -25.09 39.55 -17.93
N ALA A 472 -25.57 38.55 -18.65
CA ALA A 472 -24.94 37.22 -18.69
C ALA A 472 -23.61 37.32 -19.48
N ALA A 473 -22.65 38.12 -18.97
CA ALA A 473 -21.27 38.05 -19.41
C ALA A 473 -20.68 36.79 -18.77
N CYS A 474 -20.38 35.75 -19.55
CA CYS A 474 -19.51 34.72 -19.07
C CYS A 474 -18.21 35.38 -18.63
N ARG A 475 -17.81 35.19 -17.36
CA ARG A 475 -16.46 35.57 -16.91
C ARG A 475 -15.46 34.99 -17.91
N GLU A 476 -14.69 35.85 -18.57
CA GLU A 476 -13.50 35.37 -19.29
C GLU A 476 -12.53 34.84 -18.24
N SER A 477 -12.10 33.57 -18.41
CA SER A 477 -11.16 32.94 -17.50
C SER A 477 -9.82 33.70 -17.51
N THR A 478 -9.45 34.28 -16.38
CA THR A 478 -8.16 34.94 -16.15
C THR A 478 -7.13 34.01 -15.50
N ILE A 479 -7.54 32.79 -15.13
CA ILE A 479 -6.70 31.89 -14.32
C ILE A 479 -5.66 31.12 -15.14
N GLU A 480 -5.77 31.06 -16.46
CA GLU A 480 -4.80 30.33 -17.30
C GLU A 480 -3.48 31.10 -17.35
N ASN A 481 -2.65 30.92 -16.33
CA ASN A 481 -1.36 31.58 -16.17
C ASN A 481 -0.15 30.64 -16.26
N ARG A 482 -0.39 29.36 -16.58
CA ARG A 482 0.69 28.42 -16.88
C ARG A 482 1.29 28.74 -18.25
N THR A 483 2.60 28.95 -18.28
CA THR A 483 3.34 29.25 -19.53
C THR A 483 4.25 28.11 -19.97
N SER A 484 4.63 27.23 -19.03
CA SER A 484 5.46 26.08 -19.33
C SER A 484 4.68 24.94 -19.99
N ASP A 485 5.31 24.26 -20.93
CA ASP A 485 4.80 23.00 -21.47
C ASP A 485 4.87 21.89 -20.43
N PHE A 486 4.07 20.84 -20.60
CA PHE A 486 4.07 19.64 -19.78
C PHE A 486 3.63 18.43 -20.61
N LEU A 487 4.02 17.24 -20.18
CA LEU A 487 3.73 15.96 -20.84
C LEU A 487 4.13 15.99 -22.32
N THR A 488 5.31 16.54 -22.60
CA THR A 488 5.85 16.64 -23.96
C THR A 488 6.43 15.32 -24.45
N HIS A 489 6.77 14.41 -23.54
CA HIS A 489 7.31 13.10 -23.91
C HIS A 489 6.31 12.31 -24.80
N PRO A 490 6.77 11.59 -25.84
CA PRO A 490 5.92 10.87 -26.79
C PRO A 490 4.92 9.91 -26.14
N VAL A 491 5.24 9.28 -25.01
CA VAL A 491 4.34 8.37 -24.30
C VAL A 491 2.98 9.03 -23.97
N PHE A 492 2.96 10.31 -23.66
CA PHE A 492 1.73 11.06 -23.39
C PHE A 492 1.04 11.58 -24.64
N ASN A 493 1.59 11.33 -25.82
CA ASN A 493 1.13 11.88 -27.11
C ASN A 493 0.80 10.82 -28.17
N THR A 494 1.07 9.55 -27.89
CA THR A 494 0.92 8.44 -28.85
C THR A 494 -0.32 7.59 -28.59
N HIS A 495 -0.59 7.18 -27.36
CA HIS A 495 -1.56 6.11 -27.03
C HIS A 495 -2.96 6.65 -26.71
N ARG A 496 -3.56 7.41 -27.63
CA ARG A 496 -4.84 8.11 -27.37
C ARG A 496 -6.08 7.40 -27.88
N SER A 497 -5.96 6.44 -28.78
CA SER A 497 -7.08 5.58 -29.17
C SER A 497 -7.19 4.40 -28.22
N GLU A 498 -8.42 3.87 -28.08
CA GLU A 498 -8.64 2.72 -27.20
C GLU A 498 -7.78 1.52 -27.62
N THR A 499 -7.61 1.29 -28.94
CA THR A 499 -6.77 0.20 -29.44
C THR A 499 -5.29 0.39 -29.10
N GLU A 500 -4.75 1.60 -29.27
CA GLU A 500 -3.36 1.91 -28.94
C GLU A 500 -3.12 1.80 -27.44
N MET A 501 -4.03 2.34 -26.63
CA MET A 501 -3.96 2.27 -25.18
C MET A 501 -4.01 0.83 -24.68
N LEU A 502 -4.93 0.01 -25.20
CA LEU A 502 -5.02 -1.41 -24.88
C LEU A 502 -3.73 -2.16 -25.21
N ARG A 503 -3.15 -1.92 -26.39
CA ARG A 503 -1.90 -2.54 -26.83
C ARG A 503 -0.72 -2.10 -25.96
N TYR A 504 -0.65 -0.83 -25.60
CA TYR A 504 0.40 -0.31 -24.72
C TYR A 504 0.34 -0.96 -23.34
N MET A 505 -0.83 -0.97 -22.69
CA MET A 505 -0.99 -1.65 -21.40
C MET A 505 -0.63 -3.13 -21.47
N ARG A 506 -1.02 -3.82 -22.56
CA ARG A 506 -0.67 -5.22 -22.78
C ARG A 506 0.82 -5.45 -23.01
N GLN A 507 1.47 -4.53 -23.73
CA GLN A 507 2.92 -4.56 -23.90
C GLN A 507 3.65 -4.42 -22.57
N LEU A 508 3.22 -3.51 -21.70
CA LEU A 508 3.78 -3.36 -20.37
C LEU A 508 3.58 -4.63 -19.54
N GLU A 509 2.35 -5.12 -19.45
CA GLU A 509 2.00 -6.33 -18.69
C GLU A 509 2.82 -7.54 -19.11
N SER A 510 3.07 -7.72 -20.43
CA SER A 510 3.81 -8.86 -20.97
C SER A 510 5.28 -8.91 -20.55
N ARG A 511 5.82 -7.84 -19.98
CA ARG A 511 7.21 -7.74 -19.47
C ARG A 511 7.32 -8.00 -17.97
N ASP A 512 6.18 -8.31 -17.33
CA ASP A 512 6.09 -8.44 -15.87
C ASP A 512 5.63 -9.84 -15.47
N LEU A 513 6.27 -10.40 -14.45
CA LEU A 513 5.83 -11.63 -13.82
C LEU A 513 4.83 -11.30 -12.70
N SER A 514 3.75 -12.07 -12.63
CA SER A 514 2.69 -11.98 -11.62
C SER A 514 2.21 -13.38 -11.23
N LEU A 515 1.26 -13.48 -10.28
CA LEU A 515 0.64 -14.77 -9.92
C LEU A 515 -0.08 -15.47 -11.09
N CYS A 516 -0.32 -14.75 -12.20
CA CYS A 516 -0.83 -15.37 -13.43
C CYS A 516 0.16 -16.34 -14.11
N HIS A 517 1.45 -16.27 -13.75
CA HIS A 517 2.52 -17.06 -14.34
C HIS A 517 3.00 -18.20 -13.43
N SER A 518 3.15 -17.90 -12.15
CA SER A 518 3.73 -18.83 -11.17
C SER A 518 3.48 -18.34 -9.74
N MET A 519 3.73 -19.23 -8.79
CA MET A 519 3.90 -18.85 -7.39
C MET A 519 4.96 -17.74 -7.25
N ILE A 520 4.71 -16.82 -6.31
CA ILE A 520 5.67 -15.79 -5.89
C ILE A 520 6.04 -16.08 -4.42
N PRO A 521 7.10 -16.86 -4.15
CA PRO A 521 7.39 -17.41 -2.83
C PRO A 521 8.16 -16.43 -1.93
N LEU A 522 7.63 -15.23 -1.75
CA LEU A 522 8.29 -14.15 -1.01
C LEU A 522 8.02 -14.23 0.51
N GLY A 523 8.99 -14.69 1.27
CA GLY A 523 8.97 -14.49 2.73
C GLY A 523 9.41 -13.07 3.08
N SER A 524 8.85 -12.45 3.96
CA SER A 524 7.65 -12.48 4.81
C SER A 524 6.54 -11.62 4.18
N CYS A 525 6.27 -11.78 2.90
CA CYS A 525 5.22 -11.07 2.18
C CYS A 525 4.32 -12.06 1.46
N THR A 526 3.24 -12.43 2.12
CA THR A 526 2.26 -13.40 1.63
C THR A 526 1.69 -12.99 0.28
N MET A 527 2.01 -13.77 -0.76
CA MET A 527 1.50 -13.59 -2.13
C MET A 527 0.50 -14.70 -2.43
N LYS A 528 -0.71 -14.59 -1.88
CA LYS A 528 -1.75 -15.59 -2.05
C LYS A 528 -2.82 -15.16 -3.06
N LEU A 529 -3.65 -16.09 -3.44
CA LEU A 529 -4.79 -15.86 -4.33
C LEU A 529 -5.61 -14.64 -3.90
N ASN A 530 -5.90 -13.80 -4.89
CA ASN A 530 -6.92 -12.76 -4.82
C ASN A 530 -8.06 -13.22 -5.74
N ALA A 531 -9.09 -13.83 -5.16
CA ALA A 531 -10.17 -14.39 -5.93
C ALA A 531 -10.96 -13.30 -6.67
N THR A 532 -11.46 -13.61 -7.86
CA THR A 532 -12.23 -12.65 -8.66
C THR A 532 -13.47 -12.16 -7.93
N ALA A 533 -14.14 -13.03 -7.18
CA ALA A 533 -15.31 -12.66 -6.37
C ALA A 533 -14.95 -11.67 -5.24
N GLU A 534 -13.72 -11.68 -4.74
CA GLU A 534 -13.23 -10.70 -3.75
C GLU A 534 -13.01 -9.33 -4.39
N MET A 535 -12.57 -9.30 -5.64
CA MET A 535 -12.23 -8.07 -6.36
C MET A 535 -13.45 -7.33 -6.92
N PHE A 536 -14.51 -8.02 -7.32
CA PHE A 536 -15.68 -7.40 -7.96
C PHE A 536 -16.29 -6.23 -7.19
N PRO A 537 -16.46 -6.26 -5.86
CA PRO A 537 -17.08 -5.18 -5.12
C PRO A 537 -16.33 -3.85 -5.16
N VAL A 538 -15.02 -3.87 -5.42
CA VAL A 538 -14.16 -2.66 -5.44
C VAL A 538 -14.65 -1.62 -6.46
N SER A 539 -15.18 -2.09 -7.60
CA SER A 539 -15.69 -1.22 -8.67
C SER A 539 -17.20 -0.95 -8.61
N TRP A 540 -17.91 -1.50 -7.61
CA TRP A 540 -19.34 -1.19 -7.47
C TRP A 540 -19.55 0.29 -7.09
N PRO A 541 -20.48 1.00 -7.77
CA PRO A 541 -20.68 2.44 -7.51
C PRO A 541 -20.98 2.77 -6.04
N GLU A 542 -21.67 1.88 -5.35
CA GLU A 542 -22.03 2.02 -3.94
C GLU A 542 -20.85 1.98 -2.98
N PHE A 543 -19.68 1.53 -3.44
CA PHE A 543 -18.40 1.61 -2.74
C PHE A 543 -17.43 2.57 -3.44
N ALA A 544 -17.32 2.49 -4.77
CA ALA A 544 -16.36 3.23 -5.56
C ALA A 544 -16.63 4.75 -5.61
N ARG A 545 -17.91 5.18 -5.59
CA ARG A 545 -18.31 6.59 -5.78
C ARG A 545 -18.75 7.30 -4.49
N ILE A 546 -18.46 6.74 -3.34
CA ILE A 546 -18.77 7.36 -2.04
C ILE A 546 -17.67 8.36 -1.65
N HIS A 547 -18.09 9.58 -1.36
CA HIS A 547 -17.20 10.60 -0.83
C HIS A 547 -16.87 10.32 0.65
N PRO A 548 -15.61 10.43 1.11
CA PRO A 548 -15.23 10.11 2.50
C PRO A 548 -15.94 10.95 3.56
N PHE A 549 -16.36 12.15 3.19
CA PHE A 549 -17.03 13.09 4.08
C PHE A 549 -18.55 13.21 3.79
N ALA A 550 -19.12 12.24 3.11
CA ALA A 550 -20.56 12.16 2.93
C ALA A 550 -21.27 12.02 4.29
N PRO A 551 -22.50 12.51 4.43
CA PRO A 551 -23.31 12.35 5.66
C PRO A 551 -23.47 10.87 6.05
N ASN A 552 -23.50 10.60 7.37
CA ASN A 552 -23.61 9.24 7.92
C ASN A 552 -24.81 8.45 7.39
N GLU A 553 -25.93 9.12 7.11
CA GLU A 553 -27.15 8.53 6.59
C GLU A 553 -26.99 8.00 5.15
N GLN A 554 -25.90 8.36 4.48
CA GLN A 554 -25.56 7.90 3.14
C GLN A 554 -24.57 6.72 3.17
N LEU A 555 -23.98 6.42 4.33
CA LEU A 555 -22.88 5.46 4.52
C LEU A 555 -23.30 4.23 5.32
N ALA A 556 -24.59 3.91 5.41
CA ALA A 556 -25.08 2.83 6.28
C ALA A 556 -24.46 1.48 5.94
N GLY A 557 -24.36 1.15 4.65
CA GLY A 557 -23.74 -0.09 4.19
C GLY A 557 -22.23 -0.15 4.43
N TYR A 558 -21.50 0.95 4.16
CA TYR A 558 -20.08 1.04 4.47
C TYR A 558 -19.79 0.84 5.95
N ARG A 559 -20.54 1.54 6.80
CA ARG A 559 -20.39 1.43 8.26
C ARG A 559 -20.68 0.03 8.78
N ALA A 560 -21.74 -0.61 8.26
CA ALA A 560 -22.10 -1.97 8.64
C ALA A 560 -20.97 -2.95 8.25
N MET A 561 -20.45 -2.84 7.02
CA MET A 561 -19.32 -3.65 6.55
C MET A 561 -18.06 -3.43 7.40
N CYS A 562 -17.68 -2.17 7.64
CA CYS A 562 -16.50 -1.85 8.45
C CYS A 562 -16.65 -2.37 9.89
N THR A 563 -17.81 -2.18 10.54
CA THR A 563 -18.06 -2.68 11.90
C THR A 563 -17.98 -4.21 11.97
N GLN A 564 -18.49 -4.92 10.95
CA GLN A 564 -18.34 -6.37 10.87
C GLN A 564 -16.88 -6.76 10.74
N LEU A 565 -16.12 -6.11 9.85
CA LEU A 565 -14.71 -6.40 9.65
C LEU A 565 -13.87 -6.09 10.91
N GLU A 566 -14.11 -4.96 11.57
CA GLU A 566 -13.47 -4.61 12.86
C GLU A 566 -13.73 -5.69 13.92
N ARG A 567 -14.97 -6.16 14.04
CA ARG A 567 -15.32 -7.24 14.95
C ARG A 567 -14.62 -8.55 14.59
N TRP A 568 -14.59 -8.94 13.31
CA TRP A 568 -13.92 -10.17 12.88
C TRP A 568 -12.41 -10.13 13.11
N LEU A 569 -11.77 -9.00 12.79
CA LEU A 569 -10.36 -8.83 13.05
C LEU A 569 -10.04 -8.80 14.56
N ALA A 570 -10.91 -8.20 15.38
CA ALA A 570 -10.79 -8.24 16.83
C ALA A 570 -10.86 -9.68 17.36
N GLU A 571 -11.81 -10.50 16.87
CA GLU A 571 -11.92 -11.92 17.22
C GLU A 571 -10.68 -12.71 16.77
N ILE A 572 -10.23 -12.53 15.53
CA ILE A 572 -9.05 -13.23 14.99
C ILE A 572 -7.79 -12.93 15.80
N THR A 573 -7.65 -11.72 16.30
CA THR A 573 -6.44 -11.27 17.00
C THR A 573 -6.54 -11.35 18.52
N GLY A 574 -7.74 -11.51 19.08
CA GLY A 574 -7.99 -11.52 20.52
C GLY A 574 -7.97 -10.14 21.17
N PHE A 575 -8.14 -9.07 20.39
CA PHE A 575 -8.14 -7.70 20.89
C PHE A 575 -9.54 -7.16 21.19
N ALA A 576 -9.57 -6.10 22.00
CA ALA A 576 -10.83 -5.46 22.40
C ALA A 576 -11.38 -4.48 21.36
N ALA A 577 -10.52 -3.87 20.57
CA ALA A 577 -10.88 -2.90 19.55
C ALA A 577 -9.90 -2.90 18.37
N VAL A 578 -10.41 -2.58 17.18
CA VAL A 578 -9.63 -2.45 15.94
C VAL A 578 -9.96 -1.12 15.28
N SER A 579 -8.97 -0.47 14.68
CA SER A 579 -9.18 0.68 13.79
C SER A 579 -8.74 0.33 12.37
N LEU A 580 -9.59 0.61 11.40
CA LEU A 580 -9.33 0.41 9.96
C LEU A 580 -8.71 1.65 9.31
N GLN A 581 -8.44 2.72 10.07
CA GLN A 581 -7.96 3.99 9.51
C GLN A 581 -6.56 3.93 8.88
N PRO A 582 -5.55 3.21 9.44
CA PRO A 582 -4.21 3.23 8.86
C PRO A 582 -4.21 2.69 7.42
N ASN A 583 -3.73 3.50 6.47
CA ASN A 583 -3.75 3.21 5.03
C ASN A 583 -2.46 2.53 4.51
N ALA A 584 -1.65 1.99 5.40
CA ALA A 584 -0.53 1.09 5.13
C ALA A 584 -0.12 0.36 6.42
N GLY A 585 0.61 -0.75 6.32
CA GLY A 585 1.17 -1.45 7.49
C GLY A 585 2.05 -0.54 8.34
N SER A 586 2.92 0.24 7.71
CA SER A 586 3.76 1.23 8.42
C SER A 586 2.96 2.32 9.14
N GLN A 587 1.79 2.69 8.63
CA GLN A 587 0.87 3.59 9.33
C GLN A 587 0.15 2.88 10.48
N GLY A 588 -0.11 1.57 10.36
CA GLY A 588 -0.57 0.73 11.47
C GLY A 588 0.47 0.66 12.59
N GLU A 589 1.75 0.45 12.24
CA GLU A 589 2.85 0.52 13.22
C GLU A 589 2.87 1.87 13.94
N TYR A 590 2.83 2.95 13.19
CA TYR A 590 2.84 4.30 13.73
C TYR A 590 1.63 4.57 14.64
N ALA A 591 0.43 4.19 14.21
CA ALA A 591 -0.80 4.35 14.99
C ALA A 591 -0.76 3.59 16.31
N GLY A 592 -0.27 2.34 16.31
CA GLY A 592 -0.13 1.54 17.52
C GLY A 592 0.89 2.11 18.52
N LEU A 593 2.01 2.60 18.03
CA LEU A 593 3.01 3.26 18.85
C LEU A 593 2.52 4.59 19.42
N LEU A 594 1.72 5.34 18.66
CA LEU A 594 1.05 6.55 19.17
C LEU A 594 0.03 6.22 20.27
N ALA A 595 -0.71 5.11 20.14
CA ALA A 595 -1.64 4.66 21.20
C ALA A 595 -0.89 4.33 22.50
N ILE A 596 0.25 3.62 22.42
CA ILE A 596 1.12 3.34 23.57
C ILE A 596 1.63 4.64 24.19
N ARG A 597 2.11 5.58 23.37
CA ARG A 597 2.60 6.87 23.86
C ARG A 597 1.51 7.69 24.56
N ALA A 598 0.32 7.74 23.96
CA ALA A 598 -0.83 8.44 24.53
C ALA A 598 -1.28 7.80 25.88
N TYR A 599 -1.25 6.48 25.95
CA TYR A 599 -1.51 5.74 27.20
C TYR A 599 -0.54 6.14 28.31
N HIS A 600 0.78 6.11 28.07
CA HIS A 600 1.77 6.53 29.07
C HIS A 600 1.60 8.00 29.44
N ALA A 601 1.35 8.87 28.46
CA ALA A 601 1.11 10.30 28.72
C ALA A 601 -0.13 10.54 29.59
N SER A 602 -1.22 9.79 29.38
CA SER A 602 -2.45 9.89 30.19
C SER A 602 -2.24 9.55 31.67
N ARG A 603 -1.20 8.77 31.96
CA ARG A 603 -0.78 8.36 33.32
C ARG A 603 0.27 9.30 33.92
N GLY A 604 0.66 10.36 33.20
CA GLY A 604 1.73 11.26 33.63
C GLY A 604 3.15 10.69 33.40
N GLU A 605 3.28 9.62 32.65
CA GLU A 605 4.53 8.88 32.40
C GLU A 605 5.16 9.28 31.07
N THR A 606 5.18 10.55 30.70
CA THR A 606 5.74 11.08 29.45
C THR A 606 7.25 10.82 29.27
N HIS A 607 7.94 10.49 30.35
CA HIS A 607 9.35 10.11 30.37
C HIS A 607 9.60 8.72 29.78
N ARG A 608 8.58 7.84 29.71
CA ARG A 608 8.70 6.53 29.08
C ARG A 608 8.82 6.69 27.57
N ASN A 609 10.03 6.58 27.04
CA ASN A 609 10.34 6.81 25.65
C ASN A 609 11.30 5.77 25.02
N VAL A 610 11.58 4.68 25.73
CA VAL A 610 12.42 3.59 25.21
C VAL A 610 11.53 2.53 24.57
N CYS A 611 11.86 2.15 23.33
CA CYS A 611 11.31 1.01 22.61
C CYS A 611 12.41 -0.03 22.38
N ILE A 612 12.26 -1.21 22.98
CA ILE A 612 13.16 -2.33 22.73
C ILE A 612 12.75 -3.03 21.43
N ILE A 613 13.71 -3.35 20.56
CA ILE A 613 13.45 -3.98 19.25
C ILE A 613 14.50 -5.05 18.97
N PRO A 614 14.13 -6.31 18.64
CA PRO A 614 15.08 -7.35 18.25
C PRO A 614 15.91 -6.96 17.02
N THR A 615 17.16 -7.38 17.00
CA THR A 615 18.06 -7.10 15.87
C THR A 615 17.57 -7.68 14.55
N SER A 616 16.76 -8.73 14.59
CA SER A 616 16.10 -9.37 13.44
C SER A 616 14.88 -8.64 12.92
N ALA A 617 14.32 -7.65 13.65
CA ALA A 617 13.07 -6.98 13.28
C ALA A 617 13.14 -6.32 11.90
N HIS A 618 12.00 -6.26 11.22
CA HIS A 618 11.86 -5.54 9.96
C HIS A 618 12.28 -4.07 10.11
N GLY A 619 12.87 -3.49 9.07
CA GLY A 619 13.40 -2.11 9.11
C GLY A 619 12.35 -1.03 9.36
N THR A 620 11.05 -1.30 9.09
CA THR A 620 9.95 -0.39 9.40
C THR A 620 9.74 -0.20 10.91
N ASN A 621 9.99 -1.24 11.73
CA ASN A 621 9.75 -1.17 13.18
C ASN A 621 10.61 -0.07 13.85
N PRO A 622 11.96 -0.06 13.71
CA PRO A 622 12.76 1.01 14.28
C PRO A 622 12.45 2.39 13.66
N ALA A 623 12.14 2.45 12.36
CA ALA A 623 11.75 3.71 11.72
C ALA A 623 10.44 4.27 12.31
N SER A 624 9.43 3.42 12.48
CA SER A 624 8.14 3.80 13.09
C SER A 624 8.29 4.22 14.55
N ALA A 625 9.18 3.54 15.31
CA ALA A 625 9.46 3.89 16.71
C ALA A 625 10.08 5.30 16.82
N VAL A 626 11.07 5.62 15.97
CA VAL A 626 11.68 6.97 15.94
C VAL A 626 10.66 8.03 15.54
N MET A 627 9.81 7.76 14.53
CA MET A 627 8.75 8.68 14.11
C MET A 627 7.70 8.92 15.20
N ALA A 628 7.44 7.92 16.06
CA ALA A 628 6.56 8.06 17.23
C ALA A 628 7.28 8.69 18.44
N GLY A 629 8.54 9.15 18.28
CA GLY A 629 9.34 9.83 19.30
C GLY A 629 9.93 8.90 20.35
N PHE A 630 10.10 7.61 20.04
CA PHE A 630 10.80 6.66 20.90
C PHE A 630 12.29 6.56 20.55
N ARG A 631 13.08 6.27 21.57
CA ARG A 631 14.48 5.88 21.47
C ARG A 631 14.56 4.36 21.32
N VAL A 632 15.17 3.90 20.24
CA VAL A 632 15.32 2.47 19.97
C VAL A 632 16.49 1.88 20.75
N VAL A 633 16.22 0.77 21.45
CA VAL A 633 17.23 -0.07 22.12
C VAL A 633 17.16 -1.46 21.50
N ALA A 634 18.24 -1.90 20.85
CA ALA A 634 18.26 -3.20 20.20
C ALA A 634 18.49 -4.33 21.22
N VAL A 635 17.72 -5.42 21.13
CA VAL A 635 17.96 -6.68 21.85
C VAL A 635 18.50 -7.74 20.89
N ARG A 636 19.45 -8.55 21.35
CA ARG A 636 20.09 -9.57 20.53
C ARG A 636 19.16 -10.76 20.30
N CYS A 637 19.40 -11.46 19.17
CA CYS A 637 18.87 -12.79 18.93
C CYS A 637 20.01 -13.82 19.10
N LEU A 638 19.66 -15.02 19.53
CA LEU A 638 20.56 -16.16 19.65
C LEU A 638 20.83 -16.78 18.27
N GLU A 639 21.75 -17.76 18.21
CA GLU A 639 22.10 -18.45 16.96
C GLU A 639 20.95 -19.29 16.38
N ASP A 640 20.02 -19.74 17.22
CA ASP A 640 18.79 -20.47 16.82
C ASP A 640 17.67 -19.54 16.33
N GLY A 641 17.87 -18.22 16.45
CA GLY A 641 16.93 -17.19 16.01
C GLY A 641 15.99 -16.65 17.08
N ASP A 642 15.98 -17.24 18.27
CA ASP A 642 15.17 -16.78 19.41
C ASP A 642 15.76 -15.50 20.03
N ILE A 643 14.93 -14.72 20.71
CA ILE A 643 15.38 -13.52 21.42
C ILE A 643 16.22 -13.95 22.64
N ASP A 644 17.38 -13.32 22.83
CA ASP A 644 18.23 -13.52 24.01
C ASP A 644 17.52 -12.95 25.26
N LEU A 645 16.88 -13.85 26.05
CA LEU A 645 16.15 -13.47 27.26
C LEU A 645 17.04 -12.81 28.31
N ALA A 646 18.31 -13.18 28.40
CA ALA A 646 19.25 -12.57 29.34
C ALA A 646 19.54 -11.11 28.96
N ASP A 647 19.77 -10.88 27.66
CA ASP A 647 19.95 -9.53 27.13
C ASP A 647 18.67 -8.69 27.25
N LEU A 648 17.49 -9.29 27.00
CA LEU A 648 16.20 -8.62 27.19
C LEU A 648 15.97 -8.19 28.64
N ARG A 649 16.20 -9.08 29.60
CA ARG A 649 16.08 -8.76 31.03
C ARG A 649 17.03 -7.65 31.43
N ALA A 650 18.30 -7.75 31.06
CA ALA A 650 19.31 -6.73 31.38
C ALA A 650 18.91 -5.35 30.85
N LYS A 651 18.39 -5.27 29.62
CA LYS A 651 17.91 -4.01 29.02
C LYS A 651 16.62 -3.50 29.65
N ALA A 652 15.68 -4.39 29.99
CA ALA A 652 14.47 -4.00 30.67
C ALA A 652 14.78 -3.45 32.08
N ASP A 653 15.72 -4.07 32.80
CA ASP A 653 16.20 -3.57 34.11
C ASP A 653 16.90 -2.22 33.97
N GLU A 654 17.80 -2.07 33.00
CA GLU A 654 18.52 -0.82 32.71
C GLU A 654 17.56 0.33 32.40
N HIS A 655 16.50 0.04 31.67
CA HIS A 655 15.51 1.03 31.21
C HIS A 655 14.18 0.95 31.98
N ALA A 656 14.14 0.34 33.15
CA ALA A 656 12.90 0.11 33.92
C ALA A 656 12.02 1.36 34.12
N LYS A 657 12.64 2.54 34.25
CA LYS A 657 11.92 3.81 34.40
C LYS A 657 11.41 4.36 33.08
N ASP A 658 12.14 4.13 31.96
CA ASP A 658 11.92 4.78 30.69
C ASP A 658 11.31 3.83 29.65
N LEU A 659 11.19 2.51 29.97
CA LEU A 659 10.67 1.50 29.06
C LEU A 659 9.20 1.79 28.74
N ALA A 660 8.91 2.08 27.47
CA ALA A 660 7.57 2.32 26.98
C ALA A 660 7.01 1.10 26.26
N ALA A 661 7.82 0.47 25.39
CA ALA A 661 7.36 -0.61 24.54
C ALA A 661 8.47 -1.60 24.17
N LEU A 662 8.06 -2.82 23.83
CA LEU A 662 8.79 -3.78 23.01
C LEU A 662 8.06 -3.90 21.65
N MET A 663 8.76 -3.87 20.54
CA MET A 663 8.23 -4.33 19.25
C MET A 663 8.82 -5.68 18.91
N VAL A 664 7.98 -6.68 18.71
CA VAL A 664 8.36 -8.07 18.39
C VAL A 664 7.52 -8.60 17.23
N THR A 665 8.14 -9.33 16.31
CA THR A 665 7.43 -10.06 15.24
C THR A 665 7.14 -11.48 15.68
N TYR A 666 5.92 -11.98 15.42
CA TYR A 666 5.55 -13.35 15.77
C TYR A 666 4.66 -13.99 14.70
N PRO A 667 4.92 -15.28 14.27
CA PRO A 667 6.17 -16.02 14.54
C PRO A 667 7.41 -15.19 14.21
N SER A 668 8.59 -15.60 14.71
CA SER A 668 9.79 -14.77 14.59
C SER A 668 10.16 -14.52 13.11
N THR A 669 10.88 -13.45 12.85
CA THR A 669 11.44 -13.15 11.52
C THR A 669 12.38 -14.23 10.96
N HIS A 670 12.70 -15.23 11.77
CA HIS A 670 13.46 -16.39 11.35
C HIS A 670 12.59 -17.57 10.87
N GLY A 671 11.27 -17.37 10.79
CA GLY A 671 10.30 -18.35 10.30
C GLY A 671 10.01 -19.48 11.31
N VAL A 672 10.18 -19.24 12.62
CA VAL A 672 9.94 -20.22 13.68
C VAL A 672 9.03 -19.69 14.78
N PHE A 673 8.31 -20.58 15.44
CA PHE A 673 7.54 -20.25 16.65
C PHE A 673 8.47 -20.21 17.86
N GLU A 674 8.81 -19.02 18.31
CA GLU A 674 9.58 -18.78 19.52
C GLU A 674 8.76 -19.20 20.75
N THR A 675 9.29 -20.19 21.50
CA THR A 675 8.55 -20.78 22.64
C THR A 675 8.50 -19.90 23.87
N THR A 676 9.37 -18.91 23.95
CA THR A 676 9.52 -17.99 25.10
C THR A 676 8.67 -16.72 24.99
N ILE A 677 7.85 -16.59 23.96
CA ILE A 677 7.12 -15.35 23.67
C ILE A 677 6.28 -14.82 24.84
N ARG A 678 5.61 -15.70 25.59
CA ARG A 678 4.85 -15.29 26.78
C ARG A 678 5.75 -14.75 27.90
N GLU A 679 6.94 -15.33 28.08
CA GLU A 679 7.94 -14.85 29.04
C GLU A 679 8.48 -13.49 28.60
N ILE A 680 8.75 -13.32 27.31
CA ILE A 680 9.14 -12.00 26.71
C ILE A 680 8.09 -10.94 27.03
N CYS A 681 6.81 -11.21 26.79
CA CYS A 681 5.71 -10.29 27.13
C CYS A 681 5.69 -9.97 28.63
N GLY A 682 5.82 -11.00 29.49
CA GLY A 682 5.85 -10.88 30.94
C GLY A 682 6.99 -10.01 31.47
N ILE A 683 8.19 -10.12 30.89
CA ILE A 683 9.33 -9.26 31.24
C ILE A 683 9.01 -7.80 30.98
N VAL A 684 8.45 -7.47 29.83
CA VAL A 684 8.15 -6.09 29.44
C VAL A 684 7.06 -5.50 30.35
N HIS A 685 5.99 -6.25 30.60
CA HIS A 685 4.89 -5.84 31.47
C HIS A 685 5.36 -5.62 32.94
N ALA A 686 6.25 -6.47 33.44
CA ALA A 686 6.81 -6.32 34.78
C ALA A 686 7.56 -4.99 34.96
N HIS A 687 8.07 -4.41 33.88
CA HIS A 687 8.76 -3.11 33.88
C HIS A 687 7.85 -1.94 33.42
N GLY A 688 6.53 -2.19 33.27
CA GLY A 688 5.53 -1.18 32.95
C GLY A 688 5.47 -0.80 31.45
N GLY A 689 6.22 -1.49 30.59
CA GLY A 689 6.16 -1.32 29.14
C GLY A 689 4.94 -2.04 28.53
N GLN A 690 4.64 -1.71 27.28
CA GLN A 690 3.59 -2.35 26.47
C GLN A 690 4.23 -3.23 25.37
N VAL A 691 3.56 -4.33 25.02
CA VAL A 691 4.02 -5.22 23.96
C VAL A 691 3.32 -4.91 22.65
N TYR A 692 4.08 -4.42 21.68
CA TYR A 692 3.67 -4.27 20.31
C TYR A 692 4.09 -5.53 19.52
N MET A 693 3.13 -6.32 19.07
CA MET A 693 3.39 -7.47 18.20
C MET A 693 3.19 -7.09 16.73
N ASP A 694 4.23 -7.27 15.93
CA ASP A 694 4.15 -7.12 14.48
C ASP A 694 3.41 -8.33 13.90
N GLY A 695 2.15 -8.12 13.56
CA GLY A 695 1.25 -9.09 12.93
C GLY A 695 1.02 -8.78 11.45
N ALA A 696 1.97 -8.10 10.80
CA ALA A 696 1.91 -7.84 9.36
C ALA A 696 1.62 -9.12 8.55
N ASN A 697 2.13 -10.25 9.01
CA ASN A 697 1.84 -11.58 8.48
C ASN A 697 1.21 -12.46 9.56
N MET A 698 -0.04 -12.87 9.34
CA MET A 698 -0.81 -13.72 10.25
C MET A 698 -0.99 -15.16 9.73
N ASN A 699 -0.27 -15.56 8.66
CA ASN A 699 -0.46 -16.83 7.98
C ASN A 699 -0.18 -18.07 8.84
N ALA A 700 0.54 -17.91 9.96
CA ALA A 700 0.77 -18.99 10.91
C ALA A 700 -0.10 -18.89 12.19
N GLN A 701 -0.99 -17.90 12.28
CA GLN A 701 -1.69 -17.63 13.53
C GLN A 701 -3.21 -17.75 13.44
N VAL A 702 -3.84 -17.36 12.34
CA VAL A 702 -5.30 -17.30 12.22
C VAL A 702 -5.95 -18.64 12.54
N GLY A 703 -6.81 -18.64 13.57
CA GLY A 703 -7.48 -19.86 14.06
C GLY A 703 -6.64 -20.77 14.97
N LEU A 704 -5.32 -20.59 15.03
CA LEU A 704 -4.41 -21.41 15.85
C LEU A 704 -3.96 -20.72 17.14
N CYS A 705 -3.62 -19.44 17.06
CA CYS A 705 -3.26 -18.62 18.21
C CYS A 705 -3.62 -17.16 17.95
N ARG A 706 -3.72 -16.35 19.01
CA ARG A 706 -4.13 -14.95 18.90
C ARG A 706 -3.13 -14.04 19.63
N PRO A 707 -2.65 -12.96 18.99
CA PRO A 707 -1.71 -12.01 19.59
C PRO A 707 -2.12 -11.52 20.99
N GLY A 708 -3.40 -11.15 21.17
CA GLY A 708 -3.93 -10.69 22.47
C GLY A 708 -3.83 -11.76 23.54
N ASP A 709 -4.09 -13.03 23.24
CA ASP A 709 -4.01 -14.15 24.20
C ASP A 709 -2.55 -14.53 24.52
N ILE A 710 -1.62 -14.26 23.62
CA ILE A 710 -0.18 -14.47 23.83
C ILE A 710 0.35 -13.46 24.85
N GLY A 711 -0.20 -12.24 24.88
CA GLY A 711 0.22 -11.15 25.77
C GLY A 711 0.60 -9.86 25.04
N ALA A 712 0.28 -9.74 23.75
CA ALA A 712 0.43 -8.47 23.07
C ALA A 712 -0.64 -7.47 23.47
N ASP A 713 -0.24 -6.19 23.60
CA ASP A 713 -1.15 -5.08 23.88
C ASP A 713 -1.63 -4.39 22.60
N VAL A 714 -0.81 -4.46 21.55
CA VAL A 714 -1.05 -3.84 20.26
C VAL A 714 -0.57 -4.77 19.14
N CYS A 715 -1.31 -4.82 18.04
CA CYS A 715 -0.88 -5.56 16.84
C CYS A 715 -1.42 -4.88 15.58
N HIS A 716 -0.56 -4.58 14.59
CA HIS A 716 -1.04 -4.18 13.28
C HIS A 716 -1.16 -5.39 12.35
N LEU A 717 -2.01 -5.26 11.35
CA LEU A 717 -2.26 -6.26 10.33
C LEU A 717 -2.01 -5.68 8.95
N ASN A 718 -1.44 -6.48 8.03
CA ASN A 718 -1.42 -6.12 6.63
C ASN A 718 -2.47 -6.95 5.89
N LEU A 719 -3.63 -6.34 5.58
CA LEU A 719 -4.70 -7.07 4.89
C LEU A 719 -4.29 -7.48 3.46
N HIS A 720 -3.27 -6.83 2.89
CA HIS A 720 -2.65 -7.20 1.60
C HIS A 720 -1.66 -8.38 1.70
N LYS A 721 -1.67 -9.11 2.81
CA LYS A 721 -0.96 -10.37 3.03
C LYS A 721 -1.98 -11.48 3.33
N THR A 722 -2.21 -11.76 4.59
CA THR A 722 -3.08 -12.88 5.03
C THR A 722 -4.53 -12.78 4.58
N PHE A 723 -5.07 -11.57 4.36
CA PHE A 723 -6.50 -11.33 4.09
C PHE A 723 -6.79 -10.90 2.64
N CYS A 724 -5.99 -11.38 1.68
CA CYS A 724 -6.23 -11.38 0.23
C CYS A 724 -6.37 -10.03 -0.47
N ILE A 725 -6.13 -8.88 0.16
CA ILE A 725 -6.01 -7.65 -0.62
C ILE A 725 -4.77 -7.79 -1.52
N PRO A 726 -4.86 -7.47 -2.83
CA PRO A 726 -3.75 -7.66 -3.75
C PRO A 726 -2.57 -6.76 -3.41
N HIS A 727 -1.36 -7.23 -3.69
CA HIS A 727 -0.15 -6.44 -3.44
C HIS A 727 0.04 -5.30 -4.46
N GLY A 728 -0.53 -5.41 -5.67
CA GLY A 728 -0.64 -4.34 -6.66
C GLY A 728 0.69 -3.72 -7.11
N GLY A 729 1.77 -4.48 -7.06
CA GLY A 729 3.11 -3.96 -7.40
C GLY A 729 3.74 -3.06 -6.32
N GLY A 730 3.18 -3.06 -5.11
CA GLY A 730 3.64 -2.22 -3.99
C GLY A 730 2.52 -1.38 -3.34
N GLY A 731 1.31 -1.79 -3.49
CA GLY A 731 0.03 -1.22 -3.04
C GLY A 731 -1.04 -1.43 -4.07
N PRO A 732 -2.30 -1.56 -3.60
CA PRO A 732 -2.93 -0.76 -2.55
C PRO A 732 -2.53 -1.16 -1.12
N GLY A 733 -2.28 -0.15 -0.28
CA GLY A 733 -1.91 -0.33 1.12
C GLY A 733 -3.09 -0.18 2.08
N ILE A 734 -3.11 -1.01 3.14
CA ILE A 734 -3.94 -0.84 4.32
C ILE A 734 -3.33 -1.61 5.48
N GLY A 735 -3.45 -1.09 6.72
CA GLY A 735 -2.83 -1.67 7.90
C GLY A 735 -3.64 -1.47 9.18
N PRO A 736 -4.77 -2.19 9.38
CA PRO A 736 -5.54 -2.09 10.61
C PRO A 736 -4.70 -2.29 11.86
N ILE A 737 -5.09 -1.63 12.94
CA ILE A 737 -4.46 -1.73 14.25
C ILE A 737 -5.44 -2.25 15.28
N GLY A 738 -5.09 -3.38 15.92
CA GLY A 738 -5.82 -3.97 17.04
C GLY A 738 -5.14 -3.65 18.38
N VAL A 739 -5.93 -3.41 19.41
CA VAL A 739 -5.41 -3.05 20.72
C VAL A 739 -6.17 -3.72 21.86
N ALA A 740 -5.46 -3.96 22.98
CA ALA A 740 -6.02 -4.40 24.24
C ALA A 740 -6.98 -3.35 24.83
N LYS A 741 -7.85 -3.77 25.73
CA LYS A 741 -8.94 -2.95 26.29
C LYS A 741 -8.48 -1.61 26.85
N HIS A 742 -7.36 -1.58 27.55
CA HIS A 742 -6.82 -0.37 28.18
C HIS A 742 -6.24 0.65 27.17
N LEU A 743 -6.02 0.24 25.92
CA LEU A 743 -5.54 1.08 24.85
C LEU A 743 -6.64 1.51 23.86
N ALA A 744 -7.87 0.99 23.99
CA ALA A 744 -8.94 1.22 23.02
C ALA A 744 -9.31 2.71 22.86
N GLU A 745 -9.24 3.49 23.94
CA GLU A 745 -9.53 4.93 23.92
C GLU A 745 -8.44 5.79 23.25
N PHE A 746 -7.29 5.20 22.94
CA PHE A 746 -6.15 5.86 22.28
C PHE A 746 -6.01 5.49 20.80
N LEU A 747 -6.98 4.78 20.23
CA LEU A 747 -6.99 4.51 18.79
C LEU A 747 -7.11 5.83 17.98
N PRO A 748 -6.63 5.84 16.71
CA PRO A 748 -6.74 7.01 15.85
C PRO A 748 -8.18 7.47 15.71
N GLY A 749 -8.45 8.72 16.08
CA GLY A 749 -9.72 9.38 15.80
C GLY A 749 -9.68 10.11 14.47
N PHE A 750 -10.82 10.63 14.03
CA PHE A 750 -10.88 11.50 12.87
C PHE A 750 -11.72 12.75 13.23
N PRO A 751 -11.18 13.97 13.04
CA PRO A 751 -11.90 15.19 13.39
C PRO A 751 -13.13 15.37 12.50
N SER A 752 -14.18 16.00 13.02
CA SER A 752 -15.30 16.44 12.20
C SER A 752 -14.84 17.59 11.30
N LEU A 753 -15.05 17.47 9.99
CA LEU A 753 -14.75 18.54 9.04
C LEU A 753 -15.83 19.63 9.05
N ASN A 754 -17.01 19.32 9.60
CA ASN A 754 -18.12 20.27 9.78
C ASN A 754 -18.90 19.87 11.05
N PRO A 755 -19.19 20.79 11.99
CA PRO A 755 -20.10 20.48 13.07
C PRO A 755 -21.53 20.42 12.53
N PRO A 756 -22.31 19.39 12.77
CA PRO A 756 -22.15 18.08 13.40
C PRO A 756 -22.23 16.86 12.43
N GLN A 757 -21.58 16.87 11.26
CA GLN A 757 -21.98 16.05 10.12
C GLN A 757 -21.02 14.97 9.68
N ALA A 758 -19.77 15.02 10.03
CA ALA A 758 -18.81 14.06 9.53
C ALA A 758 -18.76 12.81 10.40
N ASN A 759 -18.41 11.68 9.77
CA ASN A 759 -17.95 10.47 10.41
C ASN A 759 -16.91 10.81 11.48
N GLN A 760 -17.39 11.11 12.70
CA GLN A 760 -16.51 11.28 13.84
C GLN A 760 -16.16 9.88 14.32
N LEU A 761 -14.93 9.45 14.03
CA LEU A 761 -14.29 8.42 14.83
C LEU A 761 -13.75 9.15 16.07
N THR A 762 -14.60 9.42 17.04
CA THR A 762 -14.19 10.06 18.30
C THR A 762 -13.79 8.97 19.28
N THR A 763 -12.51 8.83 19.49
CA THR A 763 -11.97 8.18 20.69
C THR A 763 -11.57 9.29 21.65
N PRO A 764 -11.98 9.24 22.94
CA PRO A 764 -11.85 10.35 23.89
C PRO A 764 -10.42 10.87 24.06
N ASN A 765 -9.43 9.98 23.98
CA ASN A 765 -8.01 10.29 24.18
C ASN A 765 -7.16 10.03 22.92
N SER A 766 -7.79 10.11 21.74
CA SER A 766 -7.12 9.87 20.46
C SER A 766 -5.88 10.76 20.25
N PRO A 767 -4.77 10.20 19.77
CA PRO A 767 -3.61 10.98 19.35
C PRO A 767 -3.85 11.83 18.10
N GLY A 768 -4.95 11.60 17.37
CA GLY A 768 -5.31 12.25 16.12
C GLY A 768 -5.33 11.29 14.92
N PRO A 769 -5.70 11.78 13.71
CA PRO A 769 -5.75 10.95 12.52
C PRO A 769 -4.36 10.63 11.99
N VAL A 770 -4.23 9.43 11.40
CA VAL A 770 -3.00 8.97 10.73
C VAL A 770 -3.15 8.85 9.21
N ALA A 771 -4.35 9.11 8.68
CA ALA A 771 -4.68 9.11 7.25
C ALA A 771 -5.63 10.26 6.92
N ALA A 772 -5.73 10.62 5.64
CA ALA A 772 -6.58 11.72 5.15
C ALA A 772 -8.08 11.42 5.17
N ALA A 773 -8.47 10.16 5.37
CA ALA A 773 -9.88 9.72 5.40
C ALA A 773 -10.16 8.84 6.62
N PRO A 774 -11.45 8.80 7.10
CA PRO A 774 -11.81 8.07 8.31
C PRO A 774 -11.44 6.58 8.33
N TYR A 775 -11.55 5.91 7.18
CA TYR A 775 -11.22 4.50 6.99
C TYR A 775 -10.01 4.27 6.06
N GLY A 776 -9.17 5.29 5.86
CA GLY A 776 -7.98 5.21 5.02
C GLY A 776 -8.28 4.68 3.61
N SER A 777 -7.89 3.44 3.33
CA SER A 777 -8.12 2.77 2.04
C SER A 777 -9.46 2.00 2.02
N ALA A 778 -10.57 2.70 2.18
CA ALA A 778 -11.89 2.12 2.48
C ALA A 778 -12.43 1.14 1.43
N SER A 779 -12.25 1.41 0.12
CA SER A 779 -12.87 0.59 -0.94
C SER A 779 -12.32 -0.84 -0.99
N ILE A 780 -11.06 -1.05 -0.65
CA ILE A 780 -10.43 -2.38 -0.68
C ILE A 780 -10.74 -3.23 0.56
N LEU A 781 -11.36 -2.67 1.59
CA LEU A 781 -11.84 -3.43 2.75
C LEU A 781 -12.89 -4.48 2.35
N THR A 782 -13.60 -4.27 1.26
CA THR A 782 -14.54 -5.23 0.66
C THR A 782 -13.87 -6.57 0.34
N ILE A 783 -12.60 -6.56 -0.06
CA ILE A 783 -11.83 -7.76 -0.42
C ILE A 783 -11.65 -8.66 0.81
N SER A 784 -11.14 -8.11 1.91
CA SER A 784 -10.94 -8.88 3.15
C SER A 784 -12.27 -9.30 3.79
N TRP A 785 -13.32 -8.47 3.66
CA TRP A 785 -14.66 -8.85 4.09
C TRP A 785 -15.15 -10.08 3.31
N MET A 786 -15.01 -10.09 1.97
CA MET A 786 -15.36 -11.22 1.11
C MET A 786 -14.57 -12.47 1.48
N TYR A 787 -13.23 -12.35 1.61
CA TYR A 787 -12.36 -13.46 1.98
C TYR A 787 -12.80 -14.12 3.29
N ILE A 788 -12.92 -13.35 4.38
CA ILE A 788 -13.33 -13.88 5.69
C ILE A 788 -14.74 -14.50 5.60
N ARG A 789 -15.63 -13.87 4.86
CA ARG A 789 -17.03 -14.32 4.72
C ARG A 789 -17.15 -15.62 3.92
N MET A 790 -16.31 -15.80 2.90
CA MET A 790 -16.31 -17.03 2.10
C MET A 790 -15.57 -18.17 2.81
N MET A 791 -14.48 -17.90 3.50
CA MET A 791 -13.71 -18.93 4.22
C MET A 791 -14.42 -19.39 5.51
N GLY A 792 -14.97 -18.47 6.29
CA GLY A 792 -15.51 -18.76 7.62
C GLY A 792 -14.47 -19.31 8.60
N THR A 793 -14.90 -19.67 9.81
CA THR A 793 -14.00 -20.15 10.87
C THR A 793 -13.15 -21.33 10.42
N ALA A 794 -13.78 -22.39 9.93
CA ALA A 794 -13.10 -23.63 9.56
C ALA A 794 -12.14 -23.45 8.38
N GLY A 795 -12.54 -22.66 7.36
CA GLY A 795 -11.71 -22.39 6.19
C GLY A 795 -10.48 -21.54 6.52
N LEU A 796 -10.62 -20.52 7.38
CA LEU A 796 -9.49 -19.71 7.81
C LEU A 796 -8.47 -20.51 8.62
N THR A 797 -8.93 -21.38 9.51
CA THR A 797 -8.04 -22.27 10.29
C THR A 797 -7.32 -23.25 9.37
N LYS A 798 -8.05 -23.93 8.46
CA LYS A 798 -7.44 -24.84 7.48
C LYS A 798 -6.43 -24.14 6.57
N ALA A 799 -6.68 -22.89 6.17
CA ALA A 799 -5.73 -22.10 5.39
C ALA A 799 -4.40 -21.91 6.13
N THR A 800 -4.46 -21.57 7.42
CA THR A 800 -3.26 -21.44 8.26
C THR A 800 -2.50 -22.76 8.41
N GLU A 801 -3.21 -23.84 8.65
CA GLU A 801 -2.62 -25.19 8.80
C GLU A 801 -1.90 -25.62 7.51
N VAL A 802 -2.54 -25.40 6.35
CA VAL A 802 -1.96 -25.75 5.05
C VAL A 802 -0.78 -24.82 4.70
N ALA A 803 -0.83 -23.53 5.06
CA ALA A 803 0.31 -22.63 4.87
C ALA A 803 1.55 -23.11 5.63
N ILE A 804 1.38 -23.56 6.87
CA ILE A 804 2.46 -24.15 7.68
C ILE A 804 2.95 -25.47 7.04
N LEU A 805 2.04 -26.32 6.57
CA LEU A 805 2.40 -27.57 5.90
C LEU A 805 3.20 -27.31 4.62
N ASN A 806 2.75 -26.41 3.76
CA ASN A 806 3.43 -26.09 2.51
C ASN A 806 4.86 -25.61 2.74
N ALA A 807 5.08 -24.74 3.77
CA ALA A 807 6.41 -24.28 4.15
C ALA A 807 7.32 -25.43 4.64
N ASN A 808 6.79 -26.33 5.48
CA ASN A 808 7.53 -27.49 5.97
C ASN A 808 7.81 -28.50 4.87
N TYR A 809 6.90 -28.66 3.91
CA TYR A 809 7.11 -29.54 2.74
C TYR A 809 8.28 -29.02 1.88
N ILE A 810 8.31 -27.73 1.56
CA ILE A 810 9.43 -27.12 0.83
C ILE A 810 10.73 -27.23 1.64
N ALA A 811 10.70 -26.89 2.93
CA ALA A 811 11.86 -27.00 3.81
C ALA A 811 12.42 -28.43 3.81
N LYS A 812 11.57 -29.46 3.93
CA LYS A 812 11.97 -30.86 3.91
C LYS A 812 12.60 -31.30 2.59
N ARG A 813 12.04 -30.85 1.46
CA ARG A 813 12.57 -31.20 0.13
C ARG A 813 13.90 -30.52 -0.17
N LEU A 814 14.08 -29.27 0.30
CA LEU A 814 15.25 -28.45 -0.04
C LEU A 814 16.40 -28.58 0.96
N ASP A 815 16.15 -28.97 2.21
CA ASP A 815 17.18 -29.08 3.28
C ASP A 815 18.41 -29.95 2.89
N PRO A 816 18.27 -31.08 2.14
CA PRO A 816 19.42 -31.84 1.68
C PRO A 816 20.32 -31.13 0.65
N HIS A 817 19.79 -30.10 -0.02
CA HIS A 817 20.45 -29.34 -1.09
C HIS A 817 20.94 -27.98 -0.62
N PHE A 818 20.13 -27.29 0.18
CA PHE A 818 20.40 -26.01 0.80
C PHE A 818 19.94 -26.08 2.25
N PRO A 819 20.84 -26.06 3.25
CA PRO A 819 20.44 -26.20 4.63
C PRO A 819 19.38 -25.18 5.06
N VAL A 820 18.33 -25.63 5.74
CA VAL A 820 17.38 -24.75 6.42
C VAL A 820 18.07 -24.18 7.64
N LEU A 821 18.25 -22.86 7.67
CA LEU A 821 19.09 -22.20 8.66
C LEU A 821 18.49 -22.18 10.06
N PHE A 822 17.19 -21.93 10.16
CA PHE A 822 16.48 -21.89 11.44
C PHE A 822 15.39 -22.95 11.45
N LYS A 823 15.35 -23.71 12.52
CA LYS A 823 14.36 -24.75 12.76
C LYS A 823 13.89 -24.65 14.21
N GLY A 824 12.59 -24.61 14.41
CA GLY A 824 11.98 -24.61 15.72
C GLY A 824 11.88 -26.01 16.30
N ARG A 825 10.86 -26.22 17.14
CA ARG A 825 10.59 -27.52 17.79
C ARG A 825 10.48 -28.65 16.75
N HIS A 826 11.00 -29.77 17.08
CA HIS A 826 11.02 -30.99 16.22
C HIS A 826 11.65 -30.81 14.83
N GLY A 827 12.43 -29.75 14.63
CA GLY A 827 13.05 -29.44 13.33
C GLY A 827 12.09 -28.85 12.30
N LEU A 828 10.94 -28.30 12.75
CA LEU A 828 9.89 -27.75 11.91
C LEU A 828 10.01 -26.21 11.82
N VAL A 829 9.39 -25.64 10.78
CA VAL A 829 9.29 -24.21 10.56
C VAL A 829 7.83 -23.75 10.69
N ALA A 830 7.58 -22.46 10.76
CA ALA A 830 6.24 -21.89 10.72
C ALA A 830 5.70 -21.86 9.27
N HIS A 831 5.19 -20.73 8.79
CA HIS A 831 4.64 -20.57 7.44
C HIS A 831 5.69 -20.18 6.38
N GLU A 832 6.94 -20.05 6.76
CA GLU A 832 8.07 -19.70 5.90
C GLU A 832 9.36 -20.38 6.36
N CYS A 833 10.33 -20.52 5.48
CA CYS A 833 11.63 -21.11 5.81
C CYS A 833 12.79 -20.30 5.20
N ILE A 834 13.96 -20.37 5.85
CA ILE A 834 15.16 -19.67 5.41
C ILE A 834 16.22 -20.70 5.00
N LEU A 835 16.64 -20.66 3.74
CA LEU A 835 17.71 -21.50 3.21
C LEU A 835 19.05 -20.77 3.25
N ASP A 836 20.08 -21.46 3.69
CA ASP A 836 21.44 -20.95 3.72
C ASP A 836 22.19 -21.22 2.40
N LEU A 837 22.44 -20.15 1.65
CA LEU A 837 23.21 -20.21 0.40
C LEU A 837 24.66 -19.80 0.56
N ARG A 838 25.11 -19.41 1.76
CA ARG A 838 26.51 -19.01 2.02
C ARG A 838 27.54 -20.07 1.61
N PRO A 839 27.28 -21.38 1.74
CA PRO A 839 28.20 -22.41 1.24
C PRO A 839 28.44 -22.38 -0.27
N CYS A 840 27.52 -21.77 -1.06
CA CYS A 840 27.66 -21.66 -2.52
C CYS A 840 28.80 -20.71 -2.93
N LYS A 841 29.22 -19.80 -2.04
CA LYS A 841 30.36 -18.89 -2.27
C LYS A 841 31.64 -19.63 -2.58
N SER A 842 31.85 -20.85 -2.07
CA SER A 842 32.98 -21.68 -2.41
C SER A 842 33.08 -22.05 -3.89
N ALA A 843 31.95 -22.02 -4.61
CA ALA A 843 31.87 -22.15 -6.07
C ALA A 843 31.87 -20.80 -6.81
N GLY A 844 32.06 -19.68 -6.09
CA GLY A 844 31.97 -18.33 -6.66
C GLY A 844 30.54 -17.87 -6.97
N VAL A 845 29.52 -18.57 -6.45
CA VAL A 845 28.10 -18.26 -6.69
C VAL A 845 27.53 -17.46 -5.51
N GLU A 846 27.00 -16.29 -5.79
CA GLU A 846 26.30 -15.46 -4.82
C GLU A 846 24.79 -15.76 -4.82
N VAL A 847 24.11 -15.38 -3.74
CA VAL A 847 22.65 -15.57 -3.62
C VAL A 847 21.87 -14.88 -4.74
N GLU A 848 22.37 -13.75 -5.21
CA GLU A 848 21.79 -13.01 -6.34
C GLU A 848 21.83 -13.82 -7.65
N ASP A 849 22.90 -14.58 -7.90
CA ASP A 849 23.01 -15.43 -9.10
C ASP A 849 21.89 -16.47 -9.12
N VAL A 850 21.58 -17.08 -7.96
CA VAL A 850 20.48 -18.01 -7.80
C VAL A 850 19.13 -17.33 -8.04
N ALA A 851 18.94 -16.14 -7.49
CA ALA A 851 17.71 -15.36 -7.69
C ALA A 851 17.50 -15.01 -9.18
N LYS A 852 18.55 -14.59 -9.88
CA LYS A 852 18.46 -14.31 -11.33
C LYS A 852 18.21 -15.57 -12.16
N ARG A 853 18.79 -16.69 -11.76
CA ARG A 853 18.57 -17.97 -12.47
C ARG A 853 17.15 -18.51 -12.30
N LEU A 854 16.50 -18.29 -11.15
CA LEU A 854 15.08 -18.63 -10.94
C LEU A 854 14.16 -17.94 -11.96
N MET A 855 14.50 -16.73 -12.43
CA MET A 855 13.73 -16.04 -13.49
C MET A 855 13.73 -16.85 -14.80
N ASP A 856 14.83 -17.52 -15.14
CA ASP A 856 14.90 -18.42 -16.32
C ASP A 856 14.00 -19.65 -16.16
N TYR A 857 13.77 -20.10 -14.93
CA TYR A 857 12.82 -21.18 -14.60
C TYR A 857 11.36 -20.69 -14.54
N GLY A 858 11.12 -19.37 -14.70
CA GLY A 858 9.80 -18.76 -14.69
C GLY A 858 9.26 -18.43 -13.30
N PHE A 859 10.15 -18.21 -12.33
CA PHE A 859 9.79 -17.83 -10.96
C PHE A 859 10.30 -16.44 -10.60
N HIS A 860 9.50 -15.73 -9.85
CA HIS A 860 10.00 -14.65 -9.01
C HIS A 860 10.84 -15.27 -7.90
N ALA A 861 12.05 -14.77 -7.68
CA ALA A 861 12.87 -15.33 -6.61
C ALA A 861 12.30 -14.97 -5.23
N PRO A 862 12.54 -15.81 -4.20
CA PRO A 862 12.25 -15.47 -2.80
C PRO A 862 12.98 -14.23 -2.31
N THR A 863 12.66 -13.77 -1.10
CA THR A 863 13.36 -12.65 -0.46
C THR A 863 14.84 -13.00 -0.23
N VAL A 864 15.72 -12.10 -0.69
CA VAL A 864 17.16 -12.34 -0.73
C VAL A 864 17.86 -11.59 0.41
N SER A 865 18.83 -12.27 1.07
CA SER A 865 19.73 -11.68 2.07
C SER A 865 19.03 -11.00 3.25
N TRP A 866 17.85 -11.48 3.64
CA TRP A 866 17.11 -11.03 4.80
C TRP A 866 16.42 -12.22 5.50
N PRO A 867 16.38 -12.25 6.84
CA PRO A 867 17.05 -11.36 7.82
C PRO A 867 18.56 -11.58 7.92
N VAL A 868 19.09 -12.63 7.30
CA VAL A 868 20.52 -12.98 7.33
C VAL A 868 21.13 -12.80 5.94
N PRO A 869 22.27 -12.09 5.80
CA PRO A 869 22.94 -11.95 4.51
C PRO A 869 23.34 -13.31 3.90
N GLY A 870 23.12 -13.50 2.60
CA GLY A 870 23.49 -14.70 1.87
C GLY A 870 22.48 -15.86 2.03
N THR A 871 21.28 -15.57 2.45
CA THR A 871 20.15 -16.52 2.56
C THR A 871 19.01 -16.16 1.62
N ILE A 872 18.06 -17.07 1.44
CA ILE A 872 16.76 -16.79 0.83
C ILE A 872 15.64 -17.21 1.79
N MET A 873 14.59 -16.39 1.87
CA MET A 873 13.42 -16.68 2.68
C MET A 873 12.24 -16.98 1.78
N ILE A 874 11.63 -18.14 1.99
CA ILE A 874 10.58 -18.71 1.16
C ILE A 874 9.29 -18.77 1.96
N GLU A 875 8.23 -18.17 1.46
CA GLU A 875 6.87 -18.29 1.98
C GLU A 875 5.95 -18.79 0.86
N PRO A 876 5.63 -20.09 0.81
CA PRO A 876 4.53 -20.59 0.00
C PRO A 876 3.23 -20.32 0.74
N THR A 877 2.19 -19.87 0.01
CA THR A 877 0.89 -19.68 0.62
C THR A 877 0.07 -20.97 0.57
N GLU A 878 -1.01 -21.03 1.33
CA GLU A 878 -1.98 -22.12 1.28
C GLU A 878 -2.68 -22.25 -0.07
N SER A 879 -2.66 -21.21 -0.88
CA SER A 879 -3.32 -21.20 -2.20
C SER A 879 -2.55 -21.91 -3.31
N GLU A 880 -1.28 -22.27 -3.04
CA GLU A 880 -0.43 -22.93 -4.03
C GLU A 880 -0.59 -24.45 -3.99
N PRO A 881 -0.91 -25.12 -5.11
CA PRO A 881 -1.06 -26.57 -5.17
C PRO A 881 0.29 -27.28 -5.10
N GLN A 882 0.29 -28.57 -4.67
CA GLN A 882 1.51 -29.35 -4.47
C GLN A 882 2.39 -29.35 -5.74
N HIS A 883 1.82 -29.49 -6.92
CA HIS A 883 2.61 -29.53 -8.15
C HIS A 883 3.41 -28.22 -8.42
N GLU A 884 2.92 -27.08 -7.95
CA GLU A 884 3.64 -25.81 -8.06
C GLU A 884 4.77 -25.71 -7.02
N LEU A 885 4.54 -26.23 -5.80
CA LEU A 885 5.60 -26.38 -4.79
C LEU A 885 6.70 -27.30 -5.29
N ASP A 886 6.32 -28.41 -5.93
CA ASP A 886 7.26 -29.36 -6.54
C ASP A 886 8.06 -28.71 -7.66
N ARG A 887 7.40 -27.97 -8.55
CA ARG A 887 8.05 -27.24 -9.64
C ARG A 887 9.11 -26.25 -9.13
N PHE A 888 8.81 -25.54 -8.04
CA PHE A 888 9.76 -24.63 -7.40
C PHE A 888 10.94 -25.39 -6.77
N CYS A 889 10.67 -26.46 -6.03
CA CYS A 889 11.70 -27.30 -5.44
C CYS A 889 12.63 -27.90 -6.51
N ASP A 890 12.06 -28.40 -7.61
CA ASP A 890 12.82 -28.98 -8.73
C ASP A 890 13.70 -27.94 -9.42
N ALA A 891 13.22 -26.69 -9.56
CA ALA A 891 14.03 -25.57 -10.05
C ALA A 891 15.23 -25.31 -9.13
N MET A 892 15.02 -25.26 -7.81
CA MET A 892 16.09 -25.06 -6.84
C MET A 892 17.10 -26.22 -6.84
N ILE A 893 16.63 -27.47 -6.93
CA ILE A 893 17.49 -28.66 -7.00
C ILE A 893 18.31 -28.66 -8.28
N SER A 894 17.72 -28.28 -9.41
CA SER A 894 18.42 -28.13 -10.69
C SER A 894 19.50 -27.04 -10.61
N ILE A 895 19.18 -25.88 -10.01
CA ILE A 895 20.17 -24.81 -9.76
C ILE A 895 21.32 -25.31 -8.86
N ARG A 896 20.99 -26.15 -7.86
CA ARG A 896 22.06 -26.78 -7.04
C ARG A 896 23.00 -27.63 -7.89
N ALA A 897 22.48 -28.39 -8.83
CA ALA A 897 23.32 -29.17 -9.74
C ALA A 897 24.19 -28.28 -10.64
N GLU A 898 23.67 -27.15 -11.12
CA GLU A 898 24.46 -26.15 -11.86
C GLU A 898 25.59 -25.55 -10.99
N ILE A 899 25.36 -25.30 -9.70
CA ILE A 899 26.38 -24.87 -8.74
C ILE A 899 27.47 -25.93 -8.55
N GLU A 900 27.08 -27.21 -8.43
CA GLU A 900 28.05 -28.33 -8.29
C GLU A 900 28.89 -28.50 -9.56
N ALA A 901 28.31 -28.29 -10.76
CA ALA A 901 29.06 -28.30 -12.00
C ALA A 901 30.17 -27.23 -12.04
N ILE A 902 29.93 -26.05 -11.46
CA ILE A 902 30.95 -25.03 -11.31
C ILE A 902 32.00 -25.47 -10.27
N ARG A 903 31.57 -25.98 -9.12
CA ARG A 903 32.47 -26.39 -8.02
C ARG A 903 33.45 -27.49 -8.42
N ASN A 904 33.02 -28.44 -9.23
CA ASN A 904 33.84 -29.54 -9.70
C ASN A 904 34.58 -29.29 -11.02
N GLY A 905 34.50 -28.05 -11.57
CA GLY A 905 35.19 -27.62 -12.78
C GLY A 905 34.53 -28.07 -14.09
N ALA A 906 33.34 -28.62 -14.07
CA ALA A 906 32.59 -28.97 -15.28
C ALA A 906 31.95 -27.77 -15.99
N ALA A 907 31.77 -26.63 -15.29
CA ALA A 907 31.35 -25.36 -15.86
C ALA A 907 32.33 -24.25 -15.55
N ASP A 908 32.44 -23.24 -16.41
CA ASP A 908 33.31 -22.09 -16.23
C ASP A 908 32.86 -21.25 -15.01
N PRO A 909 33.77 -20.85 -14.10
CA PRO A 909 33.39 -20.13 -12.88
C PRO A 909 32.92 -18.70 -13.14
N LYS A 910 33.22 -18.10 -14.27
CA LYS A 910 32.88 -16.71 -14.63
C LYS A 910 31.84 -16.61 -15.74
N ASN A 911 31.86 -17.56 -16.68
CA ASN A 911 30.94 -17.56 -17.83
C ASN A 911 30.08 -18.82 -17.79
N ASN A 912 29.00 -18.80 -17.05
CA ASN A 912 28.08 -19.92 -16.85
C ASN A 912 26.63 -19.45 -16.77
N VAL A 913 25.69 -20.38 -16.74
CA VAL A 913 24.25 -20.09 -16.77
C VAL A 913 23.77 -19.26 -15.57
N LEU A 914 24.44 -19.36 -14.42
CA LEU A 914 24.09 -18.58 -13.20
C LEU A 914 24.59 -17.13 -13.28
N LYS A 915 25.84 -16.95 -13.74
CA LYS A 915 26.46 -15.63 -13.84
C LYS A 915 25.83 -14.76 -14.93
N ASN A 916 25.36 -15.39 -16.00
CA ASN A 916 24.75 -14.70 -17.13
C ASN A 916 23.21 -14.60 -17.05
N ALA A 917 22.59 -15.24 -16.04
CA ALA A 917 21.15 -15.13 -15.81
C ALA A 917 20.72 -13.70 -15.40
N PRO A 918 19.51 -13.27 -15.75
CA PRO A 918 18.53 -14.00 -16.56
C PRO A 918 18.80 -13.87 -18.06
N HIS A 919 18.35 -14.87 -18.85
CA HIS A 919 18.54 -14.91 -20.28
C HIS A 919 17.30 -14.39 -21.03
N THR A 920 17.47 -13.37 -21.86
CA THR A 920 16.39 -12.82 -22.68
C THR A 920 16.19 -13.60 -23.98
N ALA A 921 15.00 -13.51 -24.55
CA ALA A 921 14.71 -14.12 -25.86
C ALA A 921 15.69 -13.63 -26.94
N GLU A 922 16.00 -12.34 -26.94
CA GLU A 922 16.93 -11.73 -27.90
C GLU A 922 18.34 -12.32 -27.81
N GLN A 923 18.88 -12.44 -26.58
CA GLN A 923 20.22 -13.06 -26.39
C GLN A 923 20.26 -14.49 -26.92
N VAL A 924 19.22 -15.29 -26.63
CA VAL A 924 19.16 -16.70 -27.00
C VAL A 924 18.99 -16.88 -28.53
N THR A 925 18.32 -15.95 -29.20
CA THR A 925 18.07 -16.03 -30.66
C THR A 925 19.10 -15.27 -31.48
N ALA A 926 20.03 -14.53 -30.89
CA ALA A 926 21.08 -13.81 -31.57
C ALA A 926 22.00 -14.74 -32.38
N ASP A 927 22.55 -14.28 -33.49
CA ASP A 927 23.46 -15.07 -34.33
C ASP A 927 24.71 -15.52 -33.56
N LYS A 928 25.25 -14.65 -32.70
CA LYS A 928 26.43 -14.94 -31.87
C LYS A 928 26.00 -15.54 -30.53
N TRP A 929 26.73 -16.54 -30.11
CA TRP A 929 26.61 -17.14 -28.77
C TRP A 929 28.00 -17.43 -28.22
N ASP A 930 28.50 -16.52 -27.40
CA ASP A 930 29.86 -16.55 -26.89
C ASP A 930 29.96 -17.19 -25.48
N HIS A 931 29.01 -18.08 -25.16
CA HIS A 931 28.97 -18.80 -23.91
C HIS A 931 29.37 -20.26 -24.05
N PRO A 932 30.07 -20.86 -23.04
CA PRO A 932 30.51 -22.26 -23.09
C PRO A 932 29.38 -23.28 -22.80
N TYR A 933 28.13 -22.85 -22.70
CA TYR A 933 26.93 -23.64 -22.49
C TYR A 933 25.95 -23.45 -23.65
N SER A 934 25.01 -24.37 -23.82
CA SER A 934 24.06 -24.31 -24.94
C SER A 934 22.96 -23.26 -24.75
N ARG A 935 22.42 -22.74 -25.85
CA ARG A 935 21.20 -21.90 -25.85
C ARG A 935 20.01 -22.62 -25.23
N GLU A 936 19.92 -23.94 -25.44
CA GLU A 936 18.88 -24.76 -24.84
C GLU A 936 18.97 -24.75 -23.32
N GLN A 937 20.16 -24.90 -22.75
CA GLN A 937 20.40 -24.84 -21.31
C GLN A 937 20.07 -23.46 -20.73
N ALA A 938 20.32 -22.38 -21.49
CA ALA A 938 19.95 -21.02 -21.12
C ALA A 938 18.43 -20.83 -21.13
N ALA A 939 17.78 -21.18 -22.24
CA ALA A 939 16.38 -20.90 -22.50
C ALA A 939 15.41 -21.84 -21.79
N TYR A 940 15.73 -23.14 -21.78
CA TYR A 940 14.83 -24.21 -21.34
C TYR A 940 15.46 -25.11 -20.29
N PRO A 941 15.77 -24.53 -19.09
CA PRO A 941 16.45 -25.28 -18.02
C PRO A 941 15.63 -26.43 -17.45
N ALA A 942 14.31 -26.46 -17.70
CA ALA A 942 13.42 -27.51 -17.26
C ALA A 942 12.34 -27.82 -18.30
N THR A 943 11.71 -29.00 -18.19
CA THR A 943 10.72 -29.47 -19.17
C THR A 943 9.51 -28.57 -19.28
N TRP A 944 9.00 -28.05 -18.17
CA TRP A 944 7.84 -27.13 -18.16
C TRP A 944 8.12 -25.81 -18.85
N THR A 945 9.39 -25.32 -18.86
CA THR A 945 9.74 -24.07 -19.54
C THR A 945 9.64 -24.19 -21.07
N ARG A 946 9.56 -25.42 -21.64
CA ARG A 946 9.28 -25.63 -23.06
C ARG A 946 7.81 -25.46 -23.40
N VAL A 947 6.92 -25.76 -22.46
CA VAL A 947 5.47 -25.66 -22.65
C VAL A 947 5.00 -24.22 -22.43
N HIS A 948 5.51 -23.58 -21.37
CA HIS A 948 5.13 -22.22 -21.01
C HIS A 948 6.35 -21.44 -20.50
N LYS A 949 6.99 -20.69 -21.38
CA LYS A 949 8.18 -19.90 -21.08
C LYS A 949 7.81 -18.45 -20.77
N PHE A 950 8.13 -18.00 -19.57
CA PHE A 950 8.26 -16.58 -19.31
C PHE A 950 9.67 -16.11 -19.72
N TRP A 951 9.75 -15.07 -20.55
CA TRP A 951 11.01 -14.46 -20.95
C TRP A 951 11.26 -13.20 -20.15
N PRO A 952 12.35 -13.11 -19.38
CA PRO A 952 12.78 -11.86 -18.77
C PRO A 952 12.92 -10.77 -19.83
N ALA A 953 12.41 -9.58 -19.54
CA ALA A 953 12.35 -8.48 -20.51
C ALA A 953 13.74 -7.90 -20.80
N VAL A 954 14.63 -7.90 -19.80
CA VAL A 954 16.01 -7.42 -19.87
C VAL A 954 16.94 -8.42 -19.21
N ALA A 955 18.23 -8.38 -19.57
CA ALA A 955 19.28 -9.13 -18.91
C ALA A 955 19.59 -8.53 -17.52
N ARG A 956 20.63 -9.04 -16.84
CA ARG A 956 21.04 -8.55 -15.52
C ARG A 956 21.32 -7.04 -15.54
N ILE A 957 20.66 -6.30 -14.68
CA ILE A 957 20.73 -4.82 -14.64
C ILE A 957 21.96 -4.36 -13.85
N ASP A 958 22.69 -3.37 -14.39
CA ASP A 958 23.78 -2.68 -13.67
C ASP A 958 23.20 -1.63 -12.70
N SER A 959 22.98 -2.08 -11.46
CA SER A 959 22.46 -1.22 -10.39
C SER A 959 23.45 -0.14 -9.95
N VAL A 960 24.76 -0.39 -10.07
CA VAL A 960 25.81 0.57 -9.67
C VAL A 960 25.86 1.72 -10.67
N TYR A 961 25.78 1.42 -11.97
CA TYR A 961 25.72 2.45 -13.00
C TYR A 961 24.51 3.36 -12.78
N GLY A 962 23.30 2.78 -12.60
CA GLY A 962 22.08 3.54 -12.41
C GLY A 962 22.07 4.45 -11.16
N ASP A 963 22.71 4.05 -10.06
CA ASP A 963 22.84 4.90 -8.87
C ASP A 963 23.86 6.04 -9.03
N ARG A 964 24.91 5.83 -9.87
CA ARG A 964 25.91 6.85 -10.19
C ARG A 964 25.40 7.86 -11.22
N ASN A 965 24.54 7.43 -12.13
CA ASN A 965 23.98 8.21 -13.23
C ASN A 965 22.46 8.31 -13.08
N LEU A 966 22.01 8.90 -11.97
CA LEU A 966 20.61 8.91 -11.59
C LEU A 966 19.75 9.70 -12.58
N PHE A 967 18.82 9.01 -13.23
CA PHE A 967 17.83 9.59 -14.14
C PHE A 967 16.45 9.00 -13.80
N CYS A 968 15.48 9.82 -13.46
CA CYS A 968 14.20 9.41 -12.84
C CYS A 968 12.96 9.91 -13.59
N THR A 969 13.11 10.25 -14.85
CA THR A 969 12.01 10.61 -15.77
C THR A 969 12.09 9.74 -17.02
N CYS A 970 11.08 9.80 -17.89
CA CYS A 970 11.12 9.08 -19.17
C CYS A 970 12.33 9.54 -20.01
N PRO A 971 13.19 8.61 -20.47
CA PRO A 971 14.36 8.99 -21.25
C PRO A 971 13.93 9.54 -22.62
N PRO A 972 14.71 10.47 -23.21
CA PRO A 972 14.49 10.91 -24.60
C PRO A 972 14.46 9.74 -25.57
N MET A 973 13.60 9.81 -26.61
CA MET A 973 13.44 8.73 -27.59
C MET A 973 14.74 8.39 -28.35
N GLU A 974 15.64 9.33 -28.44
CA GLU A 974 16.95 9.16 -29.10
C GLU A 974 17.86 8.20 -28.31
N GLU A 975 17.73 8.18 -26.97
CA GLU A 975 18.48 7.28 -26.10
C GLU A 975 17.88 5.85 -26.02
N ILE A 976 16.63 5.67 -26.46
CA ILE A 976 15.97 4.35 -26.52
C ILE A 976 16.25 3.66 -27.87
N ALA A 977 16.56 4.44 -28.89
CA ALA A 977 16.77 3.95 -30.26
C ALA A 977 18.22 3.49 -30.56
N GLU A 978 19.19 3.81 -29.69
CA GLU A 978 20.56 3.29 -29.74
C GLU A 978 20.72 2.00 -28.90
#